data_6f384c33b318988881843f9f5bb748f3
#
_entry.id   6f384c33b318988881843f9f5bb748f3
#
_cell.length_a   1.000
_cell.length_b   1.000
_cell.length_c   1.000
_cell.angle_alpha   90.00
_cell.angle_beta   90.00
_cell.angle_gamma   90.00
#
_symmetry.space_group_name_H-M   'P 1'
#
loop_
_entity.id
_entity.type
_entity.pdbx_description
1 polymer ?
#
loop_
_entity_poly.entity_id
_entity_poly.type
_entity_poly.pdbx_seq_one_letter_code
_entity_poly.pdbx_strand_id
1 'polypeptide(L)'
;YDRRNRCIAKKLPGSRWECFVYDDADHLILSQDGNLRLRGEWKFSLSDAMGRVVLTGICRNEVVDVSTFLCGVVAEAVYSPYNTDTIFGGYSIHGVTLSSPVLHSVSYYDSYAFLGQNGFPSYAYDESLEMEGYGAWYGDSCSVYSHKGLQTGSISFPLQAHAPALYSVSYYDKYRRCIQTHTSHLLDGRDSEYFSYDFAGKLLKRLHVQTTSGIAPQNELYTYRYDHAGRLLEIRHRLNDSLEVSLSECGYDAIGRLVFDKKHANDLLQTEYSYNVRSWLKSVSGPLFNQTLCYTDGVGTPCYNGNVSSMTWGAHSFPVRGYKFSYDGLSRMTDAVYGEGNVLTQHPNRFNEQVAGYDKMGNILGLFRYGQTSTGDYGLVDNLNLVYDGNQLQSVYDNATLSAIVSGMEFVDGIDLPIEYTYDANGNLTKDLNKKIVDIQYNCLNLPTCVIFANGNSISYLYDANGTKIRTTHVIGNDTTITDYCGNVVYENGAPKTLLTEAGFISLNDRKYHYYLKDHQGNNCVVADQNGTIEEMNHYYPFGGPFASTSSVQPYKYNGKELDRKGGLNLYDYGARHYDPVLGRFMTVDPMAEKYYSWSPYAYCLNNPIKYIDPDGRDPKKLSHWIRFGKEAAKAVSVVASVGLQVAGEVELGSKKVGGDMNLISQDVAGVKDGVFFHPGGNFDKTETKQGIELGVGFIGVSAQKKIKEESGKQILEEQQSISLGLLEHTNTETTLIDQNYHTVGKTQKISETKTADLGIKAKAIVGLELSLDLNKLWDALGKLLLDK
;
A
#
# COMPACT_ATOMS: atom_id res chain seq x y z
N TYR A 1 25.36 9.70 12.85
CA TYR A 1 24.61 10.93 13.09
C TYR A 1 25.57 12.11 13.12
N ASP A 2 25.11 13.30 12.67
CA ASP A 2 25.86 14.55 12.78
C ASP A 2 25.58 15.27 14.13
N ARG A 3 26.14 16.51 14.29
CA ARG A 3 25.98 17.32 15.53
C ARG A 3 24.53 17.80 15.78
N ARG A 4 23.68 17.78 14.75
CA ARG A 4 22.24 18.10 14.83
C ARG A 4 21.38 16.84 15.04
N ASN A 5 22.02 15.67 15.25
CA ASN A 5 21.37 14.37 15.41
C ASN A 5 20.59 13.91 14.14
N ARG A 6 21.04 14.32 12.94
CA ARG A 6 20.53 13.83 11.67
C ARG A 6 21.29 12.58 11.26
N CYS A 7 20.61 11.58 10.70
CA CYS A 7 21.23 10.35 10.23
C CYS A 7 22.00 10.63 8.92
N ILE A 8 23.34 10.70 8.99
CA ILE A 8 24.19 10.94 7.80
C ILE A 8 24.65 9.64 7.13
N ALA A 9 24.53 8.50 7.80
CA ALA A 9 24.82 7.20 7.21
C ALA A 9 24.09 6.10 7.97
N LYS A 10 23.56 5.12 7.24
CA LYS A 10 22.94 3.89 7.78
C LYS A 10 23.37 2.67 6.98
N LYS A 11 23.23 1.49 7.58
CA LYS A 11 23.50 0.21 6.93
C LYS A 11 22.43 -0.81 7.33
N LEU A 12 21.72 -1.35 6.36
CA LEU A 12 20.78 -2.44 6.56
C LEU A 12 21.48 -3.81 6.42
N PRO A 13 21.00 -4.87 7.09
CA PRO A 13 21.49 -6.22 6.88
C PRO A 13 21.38 -6.64 5.40
N GLY A 14 22.49 -7.12 4.82
CA GLY A 14 22.54 -7.53 3.42
C GLY A 14 22.83 -6.41 2.42
N SER A 15 22.90 -5.12 2.82
CA SER A 15 23.27 -3.99 1.97
C SER A 15 24.56 -3.31 2.42
N ARG A 16 25.14 -2.46 1.54
CA ARG A 16 26.23 -1.54 1.89
C ARG A 16 25.69 -0.29 2.57
N TRP A 17 26.58 0.59 3.04
CA TRP A 17 26.23 1.87 3.65
C TRP A 17 25.44 2.74 2.68
N GLU A 18 24.39 3.37 3.16
CA GLU A 18 23.67 4.48 2.54
C GLU A 18 24.05 5.77 3.24
N CYS A 19 24.38 6.82 2.49
CA CYS A 19 24.83 8.13 2.99
C CYS A 19 23.81 9.22 2.64
N PHE A 20 23.73 10.24 3.51
CA PHE A 20 22.77 11.33 3.41
C PHE A 20 23.45 12.67 3.63
N VAL A 21 23.12 13.66 2.80
CA VAL A 21 23.61 15.05 2.89
C VAL A 21 22.43 15.96 3.12
N TYR A 22 22.50 16.76 4.17
CA TYR A 22 21.48 17.72 4.55
C TYR A 22 21.98 19.16 4.40
N ASP A 23 21.08 20.07 4.10
CA ASP A 23 21.34 21.50 4.14
C ASP A 23 21.15 22.09 5.57
N ASP A 24 21.30 23.40 5.73
CA ASP A 24 21.11 24.08 7.02
C ASP A 24 19.66 24.23 7.47
N ALA A 25 18.69 24.04 6.56
CA ALA A 25 17.26 23.99 6.86
C ALA A 25 16.78 22.55 7.21
N ASP A 26 17.72 21.61 7.37
CA ASP A 26 17.46 20.19 7.67
C ASP A 26 16.75 19.41 6.55
N HIS A 27 16.76 19.94 5.30
CA HIS A 27 16.27 19.21 4.14
C HIS A 27 17.30 18.17 3.69
N LEU A 28 16.86 16.97 3.35
CA LEU A 28 17.67 15.94 2.71
C LEU A 28 17.85 16.31 1.23
N ILE A 29 19.07 16.71 0.86
CA ILE A 29 19.39 17.17 -0.50
C ILE A 29 19.98 16.07 -1.35
N LEU A 30 20.92 15.27 -0.81
CA LEU A 30 21.55 14.18 -1.54
C LEU A 30 21.50 12.89 -0.73
N SER A 31 21.25 11.76 -1.40
CA SER A 31 21.41 10.42 -0.83
C SER A 31 22.14 9.49 -1.79
N GLN A 32 22.91 8.56 -1.22
CA GLN A 32 23.72 7.63 -2.00
C GLN A 32 23.71 6.24 -1.37
N ASP A 33 23.09 5.30 -2.02
CA ASP A 33 23.16 3.88 -1.66
C ASP A 33 24.42 3.19 -2.24
N GLY A 34 24.57 1.88 -1.97
CA GLY A 34 25.72 1.12 -2.40
C GLY A 34 25.90 1.04 -3.92
N ASN A 35 24.80 0.93 -4.68
CA ASN A 35 24.82 0.86 -6.15
C ASN A 35 25.14 2.21 -6.79
N LEU A 36 24.52 3.27 -6.29
CA LEU A 36 24.80 4.63 -6.73
C LEU A 36 26.26 5.02 -6.48
N ARG A 37 26.83 4.59 -5.34
CA ARG A 37 28.26 4.81 -5.02
C ARG A 37 29.19 4.14 -6.03
N LEU A 38 28.87 2.93 -6.46
CA LEU A 38 29.67 2.24 -7.49
C LEU A 38 29.63 2.96 -8.84
N ARG A 39 28.55 3.72 -9.12
CA ARG A 39 28.40 4.51 -10.35
C ARG A 39 28.87 5.97 -10.21
N GLY A 40 29.26 6.40 -9.02
CA GLY A 40 29.60 7.81 -8.73
C GLY A 40 28.37 8.74 -8.80
N GLU A 41 27.19 8.24 -8.51
CA GLU A 41 25.91 8.93 -8.61
C GLU A 41 25.31 9.20 -7.23
N TRP A 42 24.50 10.26 -7.14
CA TRP A 42 23.71 10.64 -5.98
C TRP A 42 22.27 10.88 -6.41
N LYS A 43 21.29 10.44 -5.62
CA LYS A 43 19.92 10.93 -5.72
C LYS A 43 19.88 12.34 -5.15
N PHE A 44 19.23 13.27 -5.83
CA PHE A 44 18.96 14.59 -5.28
C PHE A 44 17.46 14.81 -5.08
N SER A 45 17.13 15.63 -4.08
CA SER A 45 15.78 16.07 -3.77
C SER A 45 15.85 17.54 -3.38
N LEU A 46 15.18 18.42 -4.14
CA LEU A 46 15.17 19.85 -3.88
C LEU A 46 13.76 20.31 -3.57
N SER A 47 13.65 21.13 -2.53
CA SER A 47 12.39 21.69 -2.04
C SER A 47 12.25 23.14 -2.48
N ASP A 48 11.00 23.62 -2.50
CA ASP A 48 10.70 25.04 -2.59
C ASP A 48 10.82 25.74 -1.22
N ALA A 49 10.60 27.05 -1.17
CA ALA A 49 10.63 27.87 0.06
C ALA A 49 9.64 27.40 1.15
N MET A 50 8.66 26.56 0.81
CA MET A 50 7.69 25.98 1.74
C MET A 50 8.12 24.59 2.24
N GLY A 51 9.31 24.10 1.83
CA GLY A 51 9.82 22.78 2.17
C GLY A 51 9.18 21.62 1.40
N ARG A 52 8.41 21.91 0.33
CA ARG A 52 7.80 20.87 -0.52
C ARG A 52 8.79 20.43 -1.58
N VAL A 53 8.99 19.13 -1.72
CA VAL A 53 9.87 18.58 -2.76
C VAL A 53 9.29 18.87 -4.14
N VAL A 54 10.06 19.60 -4.96
CA VAL A 54 9.64 20.00 -6.32
C VAL A 54 10.48 19.37 -7.41
N LEU A 55 11.75 19.02 -7.13
CA LEU A 55 12.64 18.37 -8.10
C LEU A 55 13.28 17.13 -7.48
N THR A 56 13.26 16.03 -8.20
CA THR A 56 14.02 14.82 -7.86
C THR A 56 14.79 14.30 -9.07
N GLY A 57 15.91 13.62 -8.82
CA GLY A 57 16.70 13.03 -9.89
C GLY A 57 18.01 12.43 -9.40
N ILE A 58 18.93 12.24 -10.36
CA ILE A 58 20.29 11.75 -10.13
C ILE A 58 21.28 12.81 -10.59
N CYS A 59 22.39 12.94 -9.87
CA CYS A 59 23.54 13.80 -10.24
C CYS A 59 24.86 13.10 -9.93
N ARG A 60 25.98 13.69 -10.41
CA ARG A 60 27.35 13.17 -10.22
C ARG A 60 28.22 14.15 -9.45
N ASN A 61 27.74 14.55 -8.28
CA ASN A 61 28.47 15.47 -7.41
C ASN A 61 29.63 14.75 -6.70
N GLU A 62 30.79 15.42 -6.60
CA GLU A 62 31.89 14.97 -5.76
C GLU A 62 31.64 15.43 -4.32
N VAL A 63 31.24 14.53 -3.43
CA VAL A 63 31.00 14.78 -2.02
C VAL A 63 32.14 14.15 -1.21
N VAL A 64 33.06 14.99 -0.72
CA VAL A 64 34.21 14.54 0.06
C VAL A 64 33.80 14.17 1.48
N ASP A 65 32.95 14.99 2.13
CA ASP A 65 32.43 14.76 3.47
C ASP A 65 30.95 15.12 3.53
N VAL A 66 30.11 14.12 3.79
CA VAL A 66 28.65 14.25 3.85
C VAL A 66 28.17 15.19 4.96
N SER A 67 28.95 15.39 6.03
CA SER A 67 28.59 16.24 7.17
C SER A 67 28.86 17.73 6.94
N THR A 68 29.70 18.08 5.97
CA THR A 68 30.15 19.46 5.74
C THR A 68 29.85 19.98 4.36
N PHE A 69 29.43 19.14 3.41
CA PHE A 69 29.26 19.50 1.99
C PHE A 69 28.30 20.67 1.77
N LEU A 70 27.19 20.78 2.50
CA LEU A 70 26.22 21.88 2.43
C LEU A 70 26.14 22.67 3.75
N CYS A 71 27.22 22.70 4.53
CA CYS A 71 27.26 23.47 5.78
C CYS A 71 27.20 24.98 5.48
N GLY A 72 26.31 25.73 6.15
CA GLY A 72 26.11 27.16 5.93
C GLY A 72 25.23 27.49 4.70
N VAL A 73 24.60 26.51 4.09
CA VAL A 73 23.83 26.69 2.85
C VAL A 73 22.42 26.12 3.01
N VAL A 74 21.42 26.83 2.48
CA VAL A 74 20.05 26.31 2.24
C VAL A 74 19.89 26.11 0.74
N ALA A 75 19.53 24.88 0.35
CA ALA A 75 19.31 24.52 -1.05
C ALA A 75 17.83 24.65 -1.38
N GLU A 76 17.49 25.43 -2.39
CA GLU A 76 16.12 25.75 -2.75
C GLU A 76 15.92 25.74 -4.27
N ALA A 77 14.74 25.32 -4.73
CA ALA A 77 14.28 25.43 -6.10
C ALA A 77 13.13 26.45 -6.21
N VAL A 78 13.32 27.48 -7.03
CA VAL A 78 12.36 28.55 -7.24
C VAL A 78 11.76 28.47 -8.64
N TYR A 79 10.43 28.30 -8.70
CA TYR A 79 9.71 28.28 -9.98
C TYR A 79 9.49 29.69 -10.54
N SER A 80 9.69 29.84 -11.87
CA SER A 80 9.28 31.01 -12.62
C SER A 80 8.77 30.61 -14.02
N PRO A 81 7.56 31.04 -14.41
CA PRO A 81 7.04 30.77 -15.77
C PRO A 81 7.87 31.49 -16.87
N TYR A 82 8.67 32.45 -16.49
CA TYR A 82 9.57 33.20 -17.39
C TYR A 82 10.99 32.61 -17.48
N ASN A 83 11.25 31.54 -16.73
CA ASN A 83 12.54 30.86 -16.80
C ASN A 83 12.67 30.10 -18.11
N THR A 84 13.66 30.45 -18.91
CA THR A 84 13.95 29.82 -20.20
C THR A 84 14.81 28.57 -20.09
N ASP A 85 15.33 28.27 -18.90
CA ASP A 85 16.04 27.01 -18.64
C ASP A 85 15.04 25.86 -18.53
N THR A 86 14.94 25.08 -19.61
CA THR A 86 13.99 23.94 -19.70
C THR A 86 14.48 22.70 -18.97
N ILE A 87 15.75 22.67 -18.53
CA ILE A 87 16.37 21.49 -17.91
C ILE A 87 15.60 21.09 -16.64
N PHE A 88 15.18 22.08 -15.82
CA PHE A 88 14.50 21.85 -14.55
C PHE A 88 13.01 22.22 -14.59
N GLY A 89 12.37 22.16 -15.75
CA GLY A 89 10.92 22.40 -15.87
C GLY A 89 10.48 23.81 -15.43
N GLY A 90 11.34 24.82 -15.58
CA GLY A 90 11.09 26.21 -15.18
C GLY A 90 11.56 26.56 -13.76
N TYR A 91 12.21 25.65 -13.05
CA TYR A 91 12.83 25.93 -11.76
C TYR A 91 14.26 26.45 -11.91
N SER A 92 14.65 27.40 -11.07
CA SER A 92 16.03 27.82 -10.83
C SER A 92 16.51 27.23 -9.52
N ILE A 93 17.72 26.67 -9.50
CA ILE A 93 18.29 26.03 -8.30
C ILE A 93 19.25 27.02 -7.61
N HIS A 94 19.11 27.19 -6.33
CA HIS A 94 19.94 28.02 -5.47
C HIS A 94 20.58 27.17 -4.36
N GLY A 95 21.75 27.58 -3.88
CA GLY A 95 22.46 26.94 -2.77
C GLY A 95 23.24 25.68 -3.09
N VAL A 96 22.92 24.98 -4.17
CA VAL A 96 23.64 23.77 -4.60
C VAL A 96 23.83 23.76 -6.12
N THR A 97 24.99 23.29 -6.58
CA THR A 97 25.24 23.03 -8.00
C THR A 97 25.17 21.53 -8.24
N LEU A 98 24.32 21.11 -9.17
CA LEU A 98 24.19 19.70 -9.56
C LEU A 98 25.07 19.41 -10.79
N SER A 99 25.96 18.42 -10.66
CA SER A 99 26.83 17.98 -11.78
C SER A 99 26.12 16.92 -12.59
N SER A 100 25.97 17.12 -13.90
CA SER A 100 25.32 16.19 -14.83
C SER A 100 23.94 15.68 -14.33
N PRO A 101 22.99 16.58 -14.00
CA PRO A 101 21.71 16.18 -13.43
C PRO A 101 20.84 15.45 -14.48
N VAL A 102 20.17 14.39 -14.04
CA VAL A 102 19.11 13.69 -14.76
C VAL A 102 17.86 13.75 -13.92
N LEU A 103 16.82 14.43 -14.40
CA LEU A 103 15.55 14.54 -13.68
C LEU A 103 14.78 13.22 -13.65
N HIS A 104 14.16 12.93 -12.53
CA HIS A 104 13.15 11.89 -12.36
C HIS A 104 11.76 12.49 -12.24
N SER A 105 11.58 13.55 -11.46
CA SER A 105 10.28 14.22 -11.37
C SER A 105 10.38 15.72 -11.17
N VAL A 106 9.35 16.42 -11.65
CA VAL A 106 9.11 17.84 -11.40
C VAL A 106 7.68 17.96 -10.87
N SER A 107 7.48 18.68 -9.76
CA SER A 107 6.16 18.93 -9.16
C SER A 107 5.86 20.42 -9.16
N TYR A 108 4.64 20.80 -9.57
CA TYR A 108 4.15 22.18 -9.59
C TYR A 108 3.05 22.36 -8.56
N TYR A 109 3.09 23.46 -7.85
CA TYR A 109 2.15 23.79 -6.79
C TYR A 109 1.56 25.19 -7.01
N ASP A 110 0.39 25.45 -6.41
CA ASP A 110 -0.17 26.78 -6.19
C ASP A 110 -0.68 27.52 -7.42
N SER A 111 -0.30 27.15 -8.65
CA SER A 111 -0.71 27.82 -9.88
C SER A 111 -0.69 26.89 -11.09
N TYR A 112 -1.30 27.33 -12.19
CA TYR A 112 -1.30 26.61 -13.48
C TYR A 112 -0.43 27.32 -14.53
N ALA A 113 0.47 28.22 -14.10
CA ALA A 113 1.33 29.00 -14.99
C ALA A 113 2.34 28.17 -15.78
N PHE A 114 2.52 26.88 -15.44
CA PHE A 114 3.39 25.93 -16.15
C PHE A 114 2.75 25.35 -17.43
N LEU A 115 1.43 25.43 -17.58
CA LEU A 115 0.72 24.88 -18.73
C LEU A 115 1.18 25.56 -20.04
N GLY A 116 1.55 24.73 -21.01
CA GLY A 116 2.09 25.20 -22.31
C GLY A 116 3.50 25.83 -22.22
N GLN A 117 4.18 25.73 -21.07
CA GLN A 117 5.55 26.22 -20.86
C GLN A 117 6.54 25.06 -20.70
N ASN A 118 7.80 25.28 -21.08
CA ASN A 118 8.91 24.34 -20.83
C ASN A 118 8.62 22.90 -21.29
N GLY A 119 7.84 22.73 -22.38
CA GLY A 119 7.45 21.41 -22.91
C GLY A 119 6.26 20.76 -22.22
N PHE A 120 5.69 21.38 -21.20
CA PHE A 120 4.47 20.88 -20.56
C PHE A 120 3.24 21.10 -21.49
N PRO A 121 2.39 20.09 -21.72
CA PRO A 121 1.20 20.24 -22.58
C PRO A 121 0.19 21.25 -22.01
N SER A 122 -0.60 21.85 -22.90
CA SER A 122 -1.72 22.73 -22.54
C SER A 122 -2.95 21.91 -22.17
N TYR A 123 -2.91 21.17 -21.05
CA TYR A 123 -4.05 20.40 -20.54
C TYR A 123 -5.02 21.34 -19.82
N ALA A 124 -5.83 22.06 -20.61
CA ALA A 124 -6.81 22.99 -20.07
C ALA A 124 -7.96 22.28 -19.33
N TYR A 125 -8.54 23.01 -18.37
CA TYR A 125 -9.77 22.59 -17.70
C TYR A 125 -10.93 22.45 -18.70
N ASP A 126 -11.72 21.39 -18.57
CA ASP A 126 -12.89 21.13 -19.41
C ASP A 126 -14.17 21.61 -18.69
N GLU A 127 -14.68 22.77 -19.09
CA GLU A 127 -15.89 23.40 -18.51
C GLU A 127 -17.18 22.68 -18.95
N SER A 128 -17.14 21.89 -20.03
CA SER A 128 -18.34 21.28 -20.61
C SER A 128 -19.05 20.30 -19.67
N LEU A 129 -18.27 19.66 -18.77
CA LEU A 129 -18.78 18.66 -17.84
C LEU A 129 -19.37 19.25 -16.54
N GLU A 130 -19.20 20.55 -16.27
CA GLU A 130 -19.85 21.19 -15.11
C GLU A 130 -21.39 21.07 -15.16
N MET A 131 -21.98 21.20 -16.36
CA MET A 131 -23.44 21.08 -16.58
C MET A 131 -23.95 19.66 -16.31
N GLU A 132 -23.09 18.64 -16.33
CA GLU A 132 -23.42 17.24 -16.03
C GLU A 132 -23.31 16.89 -14.53
N GLY A 133 -23.00 17.89 -13.69
CA GLY A 133 -22.91 17.75 -12.23
C GLY A 133 -21.54 17.32 -11.74
N TYR A 134 -20.50 17.44 -12.58
CA TYR A 134 -19.09 17.38 -12.14
C TYR A 134 -18.70 18.71 -11.52
N GLY A 135 -17.68 18.71 -10.64
CA GLY A 135 -17.28 19.90 -9.89
C GLY A 135 -16.85 21.07 -10.80
N ALA A 136 -16.95 22.30 -10.28
CA ALA A 136 -16.55 23.51 -10.99
C ALA A 136 -15.19 24.05 -10.44
N TRP A 137 -14.32 24.45 -11.39
CA TRP A 137 -13.08 25.15 -11.09
C TRP A 137 -13.27 26.68 -11.18
N TYR A 138 -12.72 27.43 -10.23
CA TYR A 138 -12.96 28.88 -10.14
C TYR A 138 -11.80 29.73 -10.69
N GLY A 139 -10.82 29.12 -11.36
CA GLY A 139 -9.69 29.83 -11.97
C GLY A 139 -8.62 30.30 -10.97
N ASP A 140 -7.46 30.68 -11.48
CA ASP A 140 -6.32 31.17 -10.67
C ASP A 140 -6.54 32.53 -10.05
N SER A 141 -7.42 33.35 -10.62
CA SER A 141 -7.68 34.73 -10.18
C SER A 141 -8.63 34.84 -8.98
N CYS A 142 -9.28 33.73 -8.57
CA CYS A 142 -10.24 33.76 -7.48
C CYS A 142 -9.53 33.68 -6.13
N SER A 143 -9.32 34.82 -5.47
CA SER A 143 -8.68 34.92 -4.15
C SER A 143 -9.43 34.21 -3.02
N VAL A 144 -10.74 33.92 -3.20
CA VAL A 144 -11.60 33.32 -2.18
C VAL A 144 -11.46 31.78 -2.17
N TYR A 145 -11.17 31.16 -3.33
CA TYR A 145 -11.06 29.71 -3.50
C TYR A 145 -9.66 29.33 -3.94
N SER A 146 -8.69 29.58 -3.07
CA SER A 146 -7.28 29.33 -3.39
C SER A 146 -6.92 27.85 -3.40
N HIS A 147 -6.23 27.41 -4.47
CA HIS A 147 -5.55 26.12 -4.55
C HIS A 147 -4.11 26.14 -3.98
N LYS A 148 -3.77 27.20 -3.20
CA LYS A 148 -2.47 27.27 -2.51
C LYS A 148 -2.24 26.08 -1.61
N GLY A 149 -1.05 25.50 -1.69
CA GLY A 149 -0.65 24.28 -0.99
C GLY A 149 -1.08 23.00 -1.70
N LEU A 150 -1.78 23.08 -2.84
CA LEU A 150 -2.16 21.92 -3.64
C LEU A 150 -1.15 21.73 -4.79
N GLN A 151 -0.87 20.49 -5.12
CA GLN A 151 -0.12 20.15 -6.33
C GLN A 151 -1.05 20.28 -7.52
N THR A 152 -0.70 21.13 -8.46
CA THR A 152 -1.49 21.42 -9.65
C THR A 152 -1.00 20.66 -10.87
N GLY A 153 0.29 20.26 -10.89
CA GLY A 153 0.83 19.45 -11.97
C GLY A 153 2.12 18.73 -11.62
N SER A 154 2.51 17.79 -12.48
CA SER A 154 3.79 17.09 -12.36
C SER A 154 4.29 16.58 -13.72
N ILE A 155 5.61 16.40 -13.79
CA ILE A 155 6.28 15.64 -14.84
C ILE A 155 6.95 14.45 -14.18
N SER A 156 6.70 13.24 -14.69
CA SER A 156 7.39 12.01 -14.28
C SER A 156 8.20 11.49 -15.48
N PHE A 157 9.50 11.33 -15.29
CA PHE A 157 10.38 10.77 -16.31
C PHE A 157 10.52 9.27 -16.07
N PRO A 158 10.24 8.42 -17.07
CA PRO A 158 10.54 7.01 -16.95
C PRO A 158 12.04 6.80 -16.68
N LEU A 159 12.35 5.85 -15.78
CA LEU A 159 13.72 5.61 -15.28
C LEU A 159 14.62 4.89 -16.27
N GLN A 160 14.33 4.99 -17.55
CA GLN A 160 15.11 4.46 -18.66
C GLN A 160 15.30 5.54 -19.72
N ALA A 161 16.51 5.60 -20.29
CA ALA A 161 16.85 6.60 -21.31
C ALA A 161 15.91 6.53 -22.52
N HIS A 162 15.59 7.71 -23.09
CA HIS A 162 14.79 7.90 -24.29
C HIS A 162 13.30 7.57 -24.22
N ALA A 163 12.75 7.21 -23.06
CA ALA A 163 11.31 7.11 -22.92
C ALA A 163 10.67 8.51 -22.77
N PRO A 164 9.45 8.74 -23.32
CA PRO A 164 8.80 10.04 -23.24
C PRO A 164 8.43 10.38 -21.79
N ALA A 165 8.52 11.66 -21.43
CA ALA A 165 8.05 12.15 -20.14
C ALA A 165 6.53 12.00 -20.02
N LEU A 166 6.06 11.72 -18.80
CA LEU A 166 4.65 11.64 -18.46
C LEU A 166 4.23 12.90 -17.72
N TYR A 167 3.15 13.52 -18.16
CA TYR A 167 2.64 14.78 -17.66
C TYR A 167 1.31 14.54 -16.93
N SER A 168 1.11 15.20 -15.80
CA SER A 168 -0.14 15.15 -15.07
C SER A 168 -0.55 16.54 -14.60
N VAL A 169 -1.85 16.88 -14.74
CA VAL A 169 -2.45 18.09 -14.21
C VAL A 169 -3.70 17.74 -13.40
N SER A 170 -3.92 18.47 -12.31
CA SER A 170 -5.08 18.26 -11.42
C SER A 170 -5.79 19.59 -11.14
N TYR A 171 -7.11 19.62 -11.29
CA TYR A 171 -7.97 20.77 -11.03
C TYR A 171 -8.83 20.52 -9.79
N TYR A 172 -9.06 21.57 -9.00
CA TYR A 172 -9.68 21.47 -7.70
C TYR A 172 -10.89 22.40 -7.59
N ASP A 173 -11.92 21.94 -6.85
CA ASP A 173 -13.07 22.77 -6.51
C ASP A 173 -12.77 23.70 -5.31
N LYS A 174 -13.77 24.53 -4.94
CA LYS A 174 -13.71 25.43 -3.79
C LYS A 174 -13.49 24.75 -2.43
N TYR A 175 -13.74 23.45 -2.34
CA TYR A 175 -13.49 22.63 -1.14
C TYR A 175 -12.13 21.93 -1.19
N ARG A 176 -11.29 22.25 -2.20
CA ARG A 176 -9.96 21.67 -2.44
C ARG A 176 -10.00 20.18 -2.80
N ARG A 177 -11.15 19.69 -3.32
CA ARG A 177 -11.28 18.34 -3.83
C ARG A 177 -10.88 18.31 -5.30
N CYS A 178 -10.13 17.29 -5.71
CA CYS A 178 -9.77 17.08 -7.10
C CYS A 178 -11.03 16.76 -7.91
N ILE A 179 -11.30 17.53 -8.97
CA ILE A 179 -12.48 17.38 -9.81
C ILE A 179 -12.15 16.95 -11.23
N GLN A 180 -10.94 17.25 -11.70
CA GLN A 180 -10.43 16.76 -12.99
C GLN A 180 -8.95 16.44 -12.88
N THR A 181 -8.52 15.38 -13.58
CA THR A 181 -7.12 15.09 -13.83
C THR A 181 -6.91 14.78 -15.31
N HIS A 182 -5.78 15.19 -15.84
CA HIS A 182 -5.33 14.80 -17.18
C HIS A 182 -3.91 14.28 -17.08
N THR A 183 -3.68 13.04 -17.50
CA THR A 183 -2.37 12.38 -17.42
C THR A 183 -2.01 11.80 -18.79
N SER A 184 -0.80 12.03 -19.26
CA SER A 184 -0.30 11.35 -20.47
C SER A 184 0.14 9.93 -20.18
N HIS A 185 0.14 9.06 -21.19
CA HIS A 185 0.68 7.70 -21.10
C HIS A 185 1.60 7.36 -22.30
N LEU A 186 2.31 6.22 -22.22
CA LEU A 186 3.37 5.84 -23.18
C LEU A 186 2.93 5.68 -24.65
N LEU A 187 1.65 5.45 -24.90
CA LEU A 187 1.11 5.21 -26.26
C LEU A 187 0.64 6.48 -26.94
N ASP A 188 1.28 7.62 -26.67
CA ASP A 188 0.93 8.93 -27.22
C ASP A 188 -0.56 9.25 -27.03
N GLY A 189 -1.01 9.12 -25.78
CA GLY A 189 -2.40 9.29 -25.39
C GLY A 189 -2.52 10.01 -24.06
N ARG A 190 -3.80 10.10 -23.63
CA ARG A 190 -4.18 10.80 -22.40
C ARG A 190 -5.31 10.08 -21.70
N ASP A 191 -5.17 9.95 -20.37
CA ASP A 191 -6.22 9.62 -19.44
C ASP A 191 -6.79 10.91 -18.86
N SER A 192 -8.09 11.11 -18.96
CA SER A 192 -8.80 12.22 -18.36
C SER A 192 -9.83 11.67 -17.38
N GLU A 193 -9.81 12.13 -16.16
CA GLU A 193 -10.74 11.72 -15.12
C GLU A 193 -11.52 12.92 -14.61
N TYR A 194 -12.82 12.72 -14.36
CA TYR A 194 -13.74 13.74 -13.88
C TYR A 194 -14.53 13.19 -12.70
N PHE A 195 -14.59 13.97 -11.62
CA PHE A 195 -15.17 13.51 -10.36
C PHE A 195 -16.33 14.39 -9.92
N SER A 196 -17.41 13.74 -9.46
CA SER A 196 -18.58 14.39 -8.88
C SER A 196 -18.72 13.93 -7.43
N TYR A 197 -18.90 14.87 -6.52
CA TYR A 197 -18.99 14.61 -5.10
C TYR A 197 -20.33 15.09 -4.51
N ASP A 198 -20.78 14.42 -3.45
CA ASP A 198 -21.87 14.93 -2.62
C ASP A 198 -21.37 16.09 -1.72
N PHE A 199 -22.29 16.65 -0.93
CA PHE A 199 -21.99 17.74 0.00
C PHE A 199 -21.01 17.31 1.13
N ALA A 200 -20.97 16.01 1.45
CA ALA A 200 -20.09 15.44 2.47
C ALA A 200 -18.71 15.02 1.90
N GLY A 201 -18.47 15.25 0.61
CA GLY A 201 -17.21 14.91 -0.06
C GLY A 201 -17.10 13.45 -0.53
N LYS A 202 -18.19 12.69 -0.54
CA LYS A 202 -18.18 11.32 -1.07
C LYS A 202 -18.28 11.36 -2.59
N LEU A 203 -17.55 10.50 -3.26
CA LEU A 203 -17.54 10.35 -4.71
C LEU A 203 -18.88 9.77 -5.18
N LEU A 204 -19.62 10.48 -6.01
CA LEU A 204 -20.89 10.03 -6.61
C LEU A 204 -20.71 9.48 -8.02
N LYS A 205 -19.86 10.15 -8.83
CA LYS A 205 -19.55 9.73 -10.20
C LYS A 205 -18.08 9.90 -10.48
N ARG A 206 -17.52 9.00 -11.27
CA ARG A 206 -16.21 9.11 -11.90
C ARG A 206 -16.37 8.78 -13.39
N LEU A 207 -16.04 9.74 -14.24
CA LEU A 207 -15.90 9.50 -15.67
C LEU A 207 -14.41 9.43 -15.99
N HIS A 208 -13.98 8.33 -16.59
CA HIS A 208 -12.64 8.14 -17.13
C HIS A 208 -12.71 8.09 -18.64
N VAL A 209 -11.96 8.93 -19.30
CA VAL A 209 -11.85 9.02 -20.76
C VAL A 209 -10.41 8.75 -21.13
N GLN A 210 -10.15 7.61 -21.73
CA GLN A 210 -8.83 7.27 -22.25
C GLN A 210 -8.78 7.47 -23.76
N THR A 211 -7.81 8.24 -24.21
CA THR A 211 -7.52 8.45 -25.63
C THR A 211 -6.12 7.92 -25.96
N THR A 212 -5.99 7.20 -27.07
CA THR A 212 -4.71 6.67 -27.55
C THR A 212 -4.63 6.93 -29.05
N SER A 213 -3.48 7.31 -29.54
CA SER A 213 -3.27 7.62 -30.96
C SER A 213 -3.68 6.45 -31.85
N GLY A 214 -4.56 6.69 -32.82
CA GLY A 214 -5.06 5.66 -33.74
C GLY A 214 -6.08 4.68 -33.17
N ILE A 215 -6.55 4.85 -31.93
CA ILE A 215 -7.53 3.98 -31.29
C ILE A 215 -8.76 4.82 -30.89
N ALA A 216 -9.95 4.25 -31.01
CA ALA A 216 -11.17 4.92 -30.56
C ALA A 216 -11.15 5.16 -29.04
N PRO A 217 -11.59 6.35 -28.55
CA PRO A 217 -11.63 6.65 -27.12
C PRO A 217 -12.41 5.60 -26.34
N GLN A 218 -11.91 5.28 -25.13
CA GLN A 218 -12.60 4.43 -24.16
C GLN A 218 -13.18 5.34 -23.06
N ASN A 219 -14.50 5.27 -22.85
CA ASN A 219 -15.21 6.05 -21.85
C ASN A 219 -15.77 5.11 -20.80
N GLU A 220 -15.38 5.29 -19.55
CA GLU A 220 -15.84 4.52 -18.40
C GLU A 220 -16.58 5.43 -17.43
N LEU A 221 -17.85 5.20 -17.21
CA LEU A 221 -18.63 5.91 -16.19
C LEU A 221 -18.86 4.97 -15.00
N TYR A 222 -18.37 5.38 -13.84
CA TYR A 222 -18.66 4.76 -12.55
C TYR A 222 -19.65 5.63 -11.78
N THR A 223 -20.68 5.01 -11.19
CA THR A 223 -21.68 5.66 -10.32
C THR A 223 -21.69 4.94 -8.97
N TYR A 224 -21.60 5.70 -7.89
CA TYR A 224 -21.48 5.18 -6.52
C TYR A 224 -22.72 5.55 -5.71
N ARG A 225 -23.26 4.60 -4.96
CA ARG A 225 -24.38 4.81 -4.06
C ARG A 225 -24.01 4.40 -2.63
N TYR A 226 -24.36 5.23 -1.67
CA TYR A 226 -24.02 5.05 -0.26
C TYR A 226 -25.26 4.99 0.60
N ASP A 227 -25.14 4.36 1.79
CA ASP A 227 -26.16 4.46 2.83
C ASP A 227 -25.99 5.74 3.68
N HIS A 228 -26.91 5.93 4.63
CA HIS A 228 -26.91 7.07 5.54
C HIS A 228 -25.67 7.15 6.46
N ALA A 229 -24.99 6.01 6.71
CA ALA A 229 -23.74 5.95 7.45
C ALA A 229 -22.49 6.17 6.59
N GLY A 230 -22.69 6.37 5.26
CA GLY A 230 -21.61 6.60 4.33
C GLY A 230 -20.89 5.35 3.85
N ARG A 231 -21.50 4.17 4.02
CA ARG A 231 -20.96 2.91 3.52
C ARG A 231 -21.42 2.69 2.08
N LEU A 232 -20.54 2.20 1.24
CA LEU A 232 -20.80 1.94 -0.17
C LEU A 232 -21.82 0.80 -0.34
N LEU A 233 -22.94 1.08 -0.98
CA LEU A 233 -24.00 0.09 -1.26
C LEU A 233 -23.91 -0.49 -2.65
N GLU A 234 -23.51 0.31 -3.64
CA GLU A 234 -23.51 -0.12 -5.03
C GLU A 234 -22.49 0.66 -5.84
N ILE A 235 -21.82 -0.04 -6.74
CA ILE A 235 -21.00 0.53 -7.82
C ILE A 235 -21.63 0.10 -9.12
N ARG A 236 -22.00 1.07 -9.97
CA ARG A 236 -22.43 0.83 -11.34
C ARG A 236 -21.34 1.25 -12.31
N HIS A 237 -21.26 0.57 -13.42
CA HIS A 237 -20.28 0.82 -14.46
C HIS A 237 -20.95 0.82 -15.84
N ARG A 238 -20.50 1.74 -16.69
CA ARG A 238 -20.89 1.80 -18.11
C ARG A 238 -19.64 2.03 -18.96
N LEU A 239 -19.40 1.12 -19.90
CA LEU A 239 -18.32 1.22 -20.87
C LEU A 239 -18.86 1.77 -22.18
N ASN A 240 -18.37 2.94 -22.62
CA ASN A 240 -18.82 3.63 -23.83
C ASN A 240 -20.37 3.80 -23.83
N ASP A 241 -21.02 3.47 -24.92
CA ASP A 241 -22.48 3.57 -25.10
C ASP A 241 -23.24 2.28 -24.69
N SER A 242 -22.57 1.37 -23.94
CA SER A 242 -23.20 0.15 -23.44
C SER A 242 -24.26 0.44 -22.37
N LEU A 243 -25.07 -0.57 -22.04
CA LEU A 243 -25.95 -0.47 -20.87
C LEU A 243 -25.14 -0.42 -19.59
N GLU A 244 -25.63 0.36 -18.63
CA GLU A 244 -25.05 0.41 -17.29
C GLU A 244 -25.28 -0.92 -16.55
N VAL A 245 -24.23 -1.47 -15.96
CA VAL A 245 -24.27 -2.73 -15.20
C VAL A 245 -23.96 -2.46 -13.72
N SER A 246 -24.57 -3.23 -12.83
CA SER A 246 -24.18 -3.24 -11.42
C SER A 246 -22.88 -4.04 -11.28
N LEU A 247 -21.75 -3.34 -11.04
CA LEU A 247 -20.44 -3.97 -10.89
C LEU A 247 -20.32 -4.70 -9.55
N SER A 248 -20.87 -4.09 -8.48
CA SER A 248 -20.91 -4.65 -7.12
C SER A 248 -22.07 -4.04 -6.33
N GLU A 249 -22.79 -4.88 -5.60
CA GLU A 249 -23.79 -4.50 -4.59
C GLU A 249 -23.36 -5.04 -3.24
N CYS A 250 -23.31 -4.19 -2.21
CA CYS A 250 -22.79 -4.50 -0.89
C CYS A 250 -23.85 -4.34 0.19
N GLY A 251 -23.85 -5.22 1.18
CA GLY A 251 -24.67 -5.08 2.38
C GLY A 251 -23.85 -5.23 3.65
N TYR A 252 -24.32 -4.59 4.73
CA TYR A 252 -23.58 -4.48 5.99
C TYR A 252 -24.43 -4.88 7.19
N ASP A 253 -23.80 -5.44 8.20
CA ASP A 253 -24.44 -5.70 9.49
C ASP A 253 -24.57 -4.41 10.34
N ALA A 254 -25.21 -4.55 11.51
CA ALA A 254 -25.47 -3.44 12.43
C ALA A 254 -24.21 -2.73 12.95
N ILE A 255 -23.06 -3.41 12.96
CA ILE A 255 -21.76 -2.83 13.39
C ILE A 255 -20.86 -2.44 12.20
N GLY A 256 -21.39 -2.48 10.99
CA GLY A 256 -20.73 -1.96 9.78
C GLY A 256 -19.80 -2.93 9.08
N ARG A 257 -19.87 -4.25 9.37
CA ARG A 257 -19.09 -5.25 8.64
C ARG A 257 -19.83 -5.66 7.36
N LEU A 258 -19.08 -5.91 6.28
CA LEU A 258 -19.61 -6.42 5.01
C LEU A 258 -20.23 -7.82 5.23
N VAL A 259 -21.50 -8.00 4.89
CA VAL A 259 -22.18 -9.30 5.00
C VAL A 259 -22.45 -9.96 3.67
N PHE A 260 -22.54 -9.18 2.59
CA PHE A 260 -22.55 -9.72 1.24
C PHE A 260 -21.97 -8.74 0.23
N ASP A 261 -21.47 -9.29 -0.87
CA ASP A 261 -21.05 -8.62 -2.09
C ASP A 261 -21.59 -9.41 -3.29
N LYS A 262 -22.41 -8.77 -4.10
CA LYS A 262 -23.05 -9.38 -5.27
C LYS A 262 -22.58 -8.66 -6.53
N LYS A 263 -22.03 -9.40 -7.47
CA LYS A 263 -21.48 -8.87 -8.71
C LYS A 263 -22.46 -9.05 -9.86
N HIS A 264 -22.48 -8.08 -10.77
CA HIS A 264 -23.32 -8.06 -11.98
C HIS A 264 -24.82 -8.26 -11.72
N ALA A 265 -25.32 -7.90 -10.53
CA ALA A 265 -26.69 -8.20 -10.07
C ALA A 265 -27.06 -9.69 -10.24
N ASN A 266 -26.07 -10.59 -10.30
CA ASN A 266 -26.24 -12.02 -10.55
C ASN A 266 -26.10 -12.81 -9.25
N ASP A 267 -27.14 -13.60 -8.89
CA ASP A 267 -27.15 -14.41 -7.66
C ASP A 267 -26.05 -15.49 -7.65
N LEU A 268 -25.61 -15.98 -8.82
CA LEU A 268 -24.48 -16.92 -8.90
C LEU A 268 -23.16 -16.27 -8.50
N LEU A 269 -23.04 -14.96 -8.65
CA LEU A 269 -21.84 -14.18 -8.30
C LEU A 269 -21.95 -13.49 -6.95
N GLN A 270 -22.95 -13.86 -6.10
CA GLN A 270 -23.05 -13.35 -4.74
C GLN A 270 -22.12 -14.10 -3.81
N THR A 271 -21.46 -13.36 -2.91
CA THR A 271 -20.60 -13.86 -1.84
C THR A 271 -21.09 -13.31 -0.52
N GLU A 272 -21.29 -14.18 0.47
CA GLU A 272 -21.73 -13.83 1.83
C GLU A 272 -20.55 -14.00 2.81
N TYR A 273 -20.51 -13.14 3.83
CA TYR A 273 -19.44 -13.11 4.82
C TYR A 273 -20.02 -13.29 6.23
N SER A 274 -19.43 -14.16 7.03
CA SER A 274 -19.76 -14.29 8.44
C SER A 274 -18.53 -14.08 9.32
N TYR A 275 -18.76 -13.64 10.56
CA TYR A 275 -17.69 -13.26 11.48
C TYR A 275 -17.95 -13.86 12.86
N ASN A 276 -16.87 -14.10 13.62
CA ASN A 276 -16.97 -14.45 15.03
C ASN A 276 -17.15 -13.18 15.90
N VAL A 277 -17.28 -13.38 17.21
CA VAL A 277 -17.46 -12.29 18.19
C VAL A 277 -16.31 -11.30 18.26
N ARG A 278 -15.10 -11.69 17.79
CA ARG A 278 -13.91 -10.83 17.68
C ARG A 278 -13.80 -10.14 16.33
N SER A 279 -14.85 -10.19 15.51
CA SER A 279 -14.89 -9.70 14.14
C SER A 279 -13.86 -10.34 13.21
N TRP A 280 -13.34 -11.52 13.54
CA TRP A 280 -12.54 -12.30 12.60
C TRP A 280 -13.45 -12.99 11.60
N LEU A 281 -13.06 -13.00 10.33
CA LEU A 281 -13.82 -13.66 9.27
C LEU A 281 -13.92 -15.16 9.55
N LYS A 282 -15.15 -15.69 9.55
CA LYS A 282 -15.42 -17.11 9.78
C LYS A 282 -15.74 -17.86 8.48
N SER A 283 -16.49 -17.23 7.59
CA SER A 283 -16.78 -17.84 6.29
C SER A 283 -16.91 -16.82 5.17
N VAL A 284 -16.56 -17.26 3.99
CA VAL A 284 -16.88 -16.68 2.68
C VAL A 284 -17.76 -17.74 2.00
N SER A 285 -18.99 -17.41 1.64
CA SER A 285 -19.96 -18.39 1.13
C SER A 285 -20.69 -17.87 -0.11
N GLY A 286 -20.74 -18.65 -1.16
CA GLY A 286 -21.46 -18.32 -2.39
C GLY A 286 -21.70 -19.55 -3.28
N PRO A 287 -22.52 -19.42 -4.32
CA PRO A 287 -22.80 -20.54 -5.21
C PRO A 287 -21.58 -21.14 -5.91
N LEU A 288 -20.58 -20.29 -6.25
CA LEU A 288 -19.40 -20.70 -7.03
C LEU A 288 -18.16 -20.92 -6.18
N PHE A 289 -18.06 -20.31 -4.99
CA PHE A 289 -16.91 -20.42 -4.11
C PHE A 289 -17.31 -20.34 -2.64
N ASN A 290 -16.75 -21.23 -1.83
CA ASN A 290 -16.96 -21.28 -0.39
C ASN A 290 -15.62 -21.43 0.32
N GLN A 291 -15.46 -20.75 1.47
CA GLN A 291 -14.33 -20.92 2.39
C GLN A 291 -14.81 -20.84 3.83
N THR A 292 -14.25 -21.67 4.69
CA THR A 292 -14.47 -21.62 6.16
C THR A 292 -13.13 -21.51 6.87
N LEU A 293 -13.03 -20.59 7.82
CA LEU A 293 -11.86 -20.34 8.66
C LEU A 293 -12.18 -20.71 10.11
N CYS A 294 -11.40 -21.58 10.69
CA CYS A 294 -11.48 -21.99 12.09
C CYS A 294 -10.28 -21.44 12.85
N TYR A 295 -10.52 -21.02 14.08
CA TYR A 295 -9.51 -20.45 14.99
C TYR A 295 -9.37 -21.28 16.25
N THR A 296 -10.41 -21.31 17.08
CA THR A 296 -10.48 -22.05 18.33
C THR A 296 -11.32 -23.33 18.21
N ASP A 297 -11.98 -23.48 17.10
CA ASP A 297 -12.84 -24.57 16.68
C ASP A 297 -12.25 -25.25 15.42
N GLY A 298 -12.91 -26.28 14.94
CA GLY A 298 -12.48 -27.01 13.74
C GLY A 298 -11.54 -28.20 14.02
N VAL A 299 -10.84 -28.65 12.99
CA VAL A 299 -10.04 -29.88 13.01
C VAL A 299 -8.54 -29.66 13.28
N GLY A 300 -8.10 -28.41 13.41
CA GLY A 300 -6.73 -28.03 13.76
C GLY A 300 -6.52 -27.81 15.25
N THR A 301 -5.28 -27.53 15.66
CA THR A 301 -4.97 -27.15 17.04
C THR A 301 -5.55 -25.76 17.33
N PRO A 302 -6.37 -25.56 18.39
CA PRO A 302 -7.00 -24.27 18.68
C PRO A 302 -6.00 -23.13 18.84
N CYS A 303 -6.25 -22.00 18.15
CA CYS A 303 -5.44 -20.78 18.18
C CYS A 303 -6.27 -19.62 18.75
N TYR A 304 -5.82 -19.01 19.84
CA TYR A 304 -6.52 -17.92 20.54
C TYR A 304 -5.98 -16.52 20.20
N ASN A 305 -4.85 -16.44 19.48
CA ASN A 305 -4.14 -15.21 19.09
C ASN A 305 -4.51 -14.68 17.70
N GLY A 306 -5.53 -15.27 17.05
CA GLY A 306 -5.98 -14.91 15.70
C GLY A 306 -5.23 -15.62 14.58
N ASN A 307 -4.39 -16.60 14.88
CA ASN A 307 -3.92 -17.54 13.87
C ASN A 307 -5.07 -18.46 13.46
N VAL A 308 -5.14 -18.82 12.19
CA VAL A 308 -6.11 -19.78 11.66
C VAL A 308 -5.64 -21.19 12.01
N SER A 309 -6.45 -21.98 12.72
CA SER A 309 -6.11 -23.36 13.09
C SER A 309 -6.35 -24.34 11.95
N SER A 310 -7.41 -24.12 11.19
CA SER A 310 -7.70 -24.85 9.97
C SER A 310 -8.56 -24.01 9.03
N MET A 311 -8.49 -24.30 7.74
CA MET A 311 -9.39 -23.74 6.74
C MET A 311 -9.84 -24.80 5.76
N THR A 312 -11.05 -24.61 5.24
CA THR A 312 -11.58 -25.40 4.14
C THR A 312 -12.05 -24.48 3.03
N TRP A 313 -11.94 -24.93 1.78
CA TRP A 313 -12.50 -24.22 0.64
C TRP A 313 -13.00 -25.21 -0.42
N GLY A 314 -13.89 -24.74 -1.26
CA GLY A 314 -14.41 -25.51 -2.38
C GLY A 314 -15.13 -24.58 -3.37
N ALA A 315 -15.19 -25.04 -4.61
CA ALA A 315 -16.04 -24.46 -5.63
C ALA A 315 -17.22 -25.41 -5.89
N HIS A 316 -18.33 -24.88 -6.44
CA HIS A 316 -19.50 -25.66 -6.77
C HIS A 316 -19.13 -26.94 -7.52
N SER A 317 -19.63 -28.09 -7.10
CA SER A 317 -19.40 -29.44 -7.69
C SER A 317 -18.00 -30.02 -7.50
N PHE A 318 -17.07 -29.36 -6.82
CA PHE A 318 -15.74 -29.90 -6.52
C PHE A 318 -15.62 -30.33 -5.05
N PRO A 319 -14.77 -31.28 -4.74
CA PRO A 319 -14.58 -31.75 -3.37
C PRO A 319 -14.06 -30.61 -2.50
N VAL A 320 -14.54 -30.54 -1.25
CA VAL A 320 -14.03 -29.61 -0.24
C VAL A 320 -12.59 -29.99 0.07
N ARG A 321 -11.69 -29.01 -0.02
CA ARG A 321 -10.27 -29.09 0.26
C ARG A 321 -9.94 -28.27 1.49
N GLY A 322 -8.81 -28.50 2.12
CA GLY A 322 -8.41 -27.65 3.24
C GLY A 322 -7.03 -27.95 3.78
N TYR A 323 -6.66 -27.10 4.74
CA TYR A 323 -5.41 -27.20 5.49
C TYR A 323 -5.67 -27.21 6.99
N LYS A 324 -4.86 -27.97 7.73
CA LYS A 324 -4.63 -27.83 9.18
C LYS A 324 -3.28 -27.16 9.35
N PHE A 325 -3.23 -26.09 10.15
CA PHE A 325 -2.02 -25.31 10.36
C PHE A 325 -1.41 -25.56 11.73
N SER A 326 -0.07 -25.53 11.76
CA SER A 326 0.73 -25.46 12.98
C SER A 326 1.65 -24.22 12.93
N TYR A 327 1.95 -23.69 14.11
CA TYR A 327 2.75 -22.49 14.27
C TYR A 327 3.78 -22.67 15.38
N ASP A 328 4.91 -22.03 15.26
CA ASP A 328 5.90 -21.93 16.34
C ASP A 328 5.53 -20.87 17.40
N GLY A 329 6.37 -20.71 18.42
CA GLY A 329 6.18 -19.75 19.51
C GLY A 329 6.17 -18.27 19.07
N LEU A 330 6.67 -17.95 17.89
CA LEU A 330 6.65 -16.62 17.27
C LEU A 330 5.47 -16.45 16.30
N SER A 331 4.56 -17.42 16.25
CA SER A 331 3.42 -17.45 15.32
C SER A 331 3.84 -17.56 13.84
N ARG A 332 5.03 -18.08 13.52
CA ARG A 332 5.42 -18.43 12.16
C ARG A 332 4.82 -19.78 11.80
N MET A 333 4.35 -19.94 10.57
CA MET A 333 3.78 -21.21 10.10
C MET A 333 4.86 -22.29 9.99
N THR A 334 4.64 -23.46 10.62
CA THR A 334 5.51 -24.63 10.50
C THR A 334 4.92 -25.70 9.60
N ASP A 335 3.61 -25.90 9.68
CA ASP A 335 2.94 -26.93 8.90
C ASP A 335 1.62 -26.45 8.32
N ALA A 336 1.36 -26.82 7.09
CA ALA A 336 0.07 -26.80 6.44
C ALA A 336 -0.22 -28.20 5.89
N VAL A 337 -0.97 -28.98 6.65
CA VAL A 337 -1.30 -30.37 6.30
C VAL A 337 -2.60 -30.39 5.52
N TYR A 338 -2.52 -30.81 4.26
CA TYR A 338 -3.65 -30.89 3.33
C TYR A 338 -4.56 -32.07 3.63
N GLY A 339 -5.85 -31.90 3.38
CA GLY A 339 -6.85 -32.95 3.34
C GLY A 339 -8.10 -32.52 2.58
N GLU A 340 -8.96 -33.48 2.29
CA GLU A 340 -10.24 -33.26 1.61
C GLU A 340 -11.42 -33.68 2.51
N GLY A 341 -12.63 -33.18 2.17
CA GLY A 341 -13.83 -33.35 2.98
C GLY A 341 -13.89 -32.36 4.16
N ASN A 342 -15.04 -32.25 4.80
CA ASN A 342 -15.28 -31.26 5.89
C ASN A 342 -14.39 -31.45 7.12
N VAL A 343 -13.88 -32.65 7.35
CA VAL A 343 -13.00 -32.97 8.49
C VAL A 343 -11.55 -33.25 8.05
N LEU A 344 -11.22 -33.00 6.77
CA LEU A 344 -9.88 -33.09 6.19
C LEU A 344 -9.20 -34.46 6.43
N THR A 345 -9.97 -35.54 6.31
CA THR A 345 -9.46 -36.90 6.49
C THR A 345 -9.35 -37.71 5.18
N GLN A 346 -10.00 -37.22 4.10
CA GLN A 346 -9.91 -37.82 2.78
C GLN A 346 -8.66 -37.29 2.06
N HIS A 347 -8.04 -38.15 1.27
CA HIS A 347 -6.87 -37.81 0.44
C HIS A 347 -5.82 -36.97 1.17
N PRO A 348 -5.36 -37.38 2.37
CA PRO A 348 -4.43 -36.59 3.16
C PRO A 348 -3.09 -36.44 2.45
N ASN A 349 -2.38 -35.38 2.75
CA ASN A 349 -1.00 -35.10 2.34
C ASN A 349 -0.76 -34.90 0.83
N ARG A 350 -1.80 -34.71 0.02
CA ARG A 350 -1.61 -34.50 -1.43
C ARG A 350 -0.87 -33.21 -1.77
N PHE A 351 -1.09 -32.16 -0.98
CA PHE A 351 -0.55 -30.82 -1.24
C PHE A 351 -0.08 -30.15 0.05
N ASN A 352 0.64 -30.88 0.90
CA ASN A 352 1.23 -30.28 2.10
C ASN A 352 2.28 -29.25 1.74
N GLU A 353 2.41 -28.23 2.59
CA GLU A 353 3.53 -27.30 2.63
C GLU A 353 4.03 -27.15 4.07
N GLN A 354 5.28 -27.50 4.33
CA GLN A 354 5.84 -27.62 5.67
C GLN A 354 7.22 -26.97 5.73
N VAL A 355 7.47 -26.17 6.77
CA VAL A 355 8.76 -25.52 7.00
C VAL A 355 9.52 -26.29 8.07
N ALA A 356 10.65 -26.89 7.70
CA ALA A 356 11.48 -27.69 8.62
C ALA A 356 12.08 -26.85 9.74
N GLY A 357 12.32 -25.56 9.51
CA GLY A 357 12.84 -24.67 10.52
C GLY A 357 13.11 -23.27 9.98
N TYR A 358 13.28 -22.34 10.94
CA TYR A 358 13.65 -20.96 10.70
C TYR A 358 14.90 -20.62 11.50
N ASP A 359 15.75 -19.75 10.96
CA ASP A 359 16.81 -19.15 11.73
C ASP A 359 16.29 -18.06 12.69
N LYS A 360 17.20 -17.39 13.42
CA LYS A 360 16.86 -16.32 14.38
C LYS A 360 16.22 -15.09 13.70
N MET A 361 16.52 -14.86 12.43
CA MET A 361 16.00 -13.74 11.64
C MET A 361 14.75 -14.13 10.86
N GLY A 362 14.32 -15.39 10.94
CA GLY A 362 13.15 -15.88 10.21
C GLY A 362 13.42 -16.30 8.76
N ASN A 363 14.69 -16.53 8.38
CA ASN A 363 14.96 -17.17 7.10
C ASN A 363 14.50 -18.63 7.15
N ILE A 364 13.84 -19.11 6.10
CA ILE A 364 13.40 -20.50 5.96
C ILE A 364 14.63 -21.37 5.71
N LEU A 365 14.90 -22.35 6.58
CA LEU A 365 16.06 -23.26 6.45
C LEU A 365 15.74 -24.50 5.64
N GLY A 366 14.48 -24.93 5.62
CA GLY A 366 14.03 -26.06 4.84
C GLY A 366 12.53 -26.00 4.56
N LEU A 367 12.14 -26.51 3.40
CA LEU A 367 10.75 -26.45 2.92
C LEU A 367 10.40 -27.76 2.21
N PHE A 368 9.30 -28.38 2.64
CA PHE A 368 8.76 -29.56 2.02
C PHE A 368 7.45 -29.25 1.34
N ARG A 369 7.28 -29.70 0.08
CA ARG A 369 6.01 -29.67 -0.62
C ARG A 369 5.66 -31.00 -1.19
N TYR A 370 4.39 -31.33 -1.08
CA TYR A 370 3.78 -32.48 -1.74
C TYR A 370 2.93 -31.98 -2.89
N GLY A 371 2.96 -32.66 -4.01
CA GLY A 371 2.25 -32.27 -5.22
C GLY A 371 1.81 -33.50 -6.03
N GLN A 372 1.05 -33.24 -7.09
CA GLN A 372 0.66 -34.26 -8.04
C GLN A 372 1.84 -34.57 -8.97
N THR A 373 2.29 -35.84 -9.00
CA THR A 373 3.45 -36.30 -9.77
C THR A 373 3.05 -36.99 -11.08
N SER A 374 1.85 -37.58 -11.10
CA SER A 374 1.23 -38.13 -12.31
C SER A 374 -0.30 -38.13 -12.19
N THR A 375 -1.02 -38.61 -13.21
CA THR A 375 -2.48 -38.73 -13.12
C THR A 375 -2.86 -39.72 -12.02
N GLY A 376 -3.33 -39.15 -10.88
CA GLY A 376 -3.75 -39.93 -9.72
C GLY A 376 -2.68 -40.16 -8.66
N ASP A 377 -1.40 -39.91 -8.94
CA ASP A 377 -0.31 -40.07 -7.98
C ASP A 377 0.14 -38.73 -7.38
N TYR A 378 0.54 -38.81 -6.11
CA TYR A 378 0.97 -37.64 -5.31
C TYR A 378 2.21 -38.00 -4.49
N GLY A 379 3.14 -37.09 -4.35
CA GLY A 379 4.38 -37.33 -3.61
C GLY A 379 5.09 -36.06 -3.19
N LEU A 380 6.25 -36.23 -2.56
CA LEU A 380 7.14 -35.17 -2.17
C LEU A 380 7.84 -34.63 -3.44
N VAL A 381 7.46 -33.43 -3.86
CA VAL A 381 7.99 -32.73 -5.06
C VAL A 381 9.11 -31.75 -4.73
N ASP A 382 9.13 -31.20 -3.52
CA ASP A 382 10.22 -30.36 -3.00
C ASP A 382 10.67 -30.88 -1.61
N ASN A 383 11.98 -31.04 -1.42
CA ASN A 383 12.64 -31.30 -0.14
C ASN A 383 13.86 -30.38 -0.03
N LEU A 384 13.56 -29.09 0.12
CA LEU A 384 14.53 -28.01 0.00
C LEU A 384 15.35 -27.85 1.28
N ASN A 385 16.66 -27.68 1.12
CA ASN A 385 17.58 -27.19 2.14
C ASN A 385 18.20 -25.88 1.66
N LEU A 386 17.92 -24.77 2.35
CA LEU A 386 18.31 -23.43 1.97
C LEU A 386 19.52 -22.97 2.80
N VAL A 387 20.58 -22.55 2.14
CA VAL A 387 21.85 -22.11 2.74
C VAL A 387 21.99 -20.61 2.58
N TYR A 388 22.38 -19.93 3.66
CA TYR A 388 22.45 -18.47 3.71
C TYR A 388 23.83 -17.96 4.14
N ASP A 389 24.18 -16.78 3.62
CA ASP A 389 25.17 -15.89 4.21
C ASP A 389 24.43 -14.67 4.81
N GLY A 390 24.32 -14.63 6.15
CA GLY A 390 23.44 -13.69 6.84
C GLY A 390 21.97 -13.91 6.42
N ASN A 391 21.37 -12.93 5.72
CA ASN A 391 20.00 -13.03 5.19
C ASN A 391 19.95 -13.31 3.67
N GLN A 392 21.10 -13.36 3.01
CA GLN A 392 21.23 -13.62 1.57
C GLN A 392 21.30 -15.11 1.30
N LEU A 393 20.38 -15.61 0.47
CA LEU A 393 20.35 -17.00 0.04
C LEU A 393 21.57 -17.27 -0.85
N GLN A 394 22.32 -18.34 -0.58
CA GLN A 394 23.51 -18.72 -1.36
C GLN A 394 23.25 -19.89 -2.29
N SER A 395 22.59 -20.94 -1.79
CA SER A 395 22.22 -22.13 -2.56
C SER A 395 20.98 -22.79 -2.00
N VAL A 396 20.32 -23.59 -2.81
CA VAL A 396 19.17 -24.41 -2.45
C VAL A 396 19.41 -25.80 -3.00
N TYR A 397 19.37 -26.81 -2.15
CA TYR A 397 19.47 -28.21 -2.54
C TYR A 397 18.10 -28.86 -2.44
N ASP A 398 17.63 -29.48 -3.51
CA ASP A 398 16.41 -30.27 -3.51
C ASP A 398 16.73 -31.76 -3.43
N ASN A 399 16.36 -32.39 -2.33
CA ASN A 399 16.53 -33.83 -2.13
C ASN A 399 15.32 -34.65 -2.55
N ALA A 400 14.30 -34.03 -3.18
CA ALA A 400 13.17 -34.75 -3.75
C ALA A 400 13.58 -35.50 -5.00
N THR A 401 12.95 -36.67 -5.20
CA THR A 401 13.19 -37.51 -6.39
C THR A 401 12.03 -37.49 -7.39
N LEU A 402 10.94 -36.83 -7.01
CA LEU A 402 9.73 -36.70 -7.81
C LEU A 402 9.53 -35.22 -8.21
N SER A 403 8.98 -35.04 -9.39
CA SER A 403 8.61 -33.68 -9.88
C SER A 403 7.11 -33.55 -10.03
N ALA A 404 6.61 -32.31 -9.86
CA ALA A 404 5.21 -31.99 -10.09
C ALA A 404 4.86 -32.08 -11.58
N ILE A 405 3.59 -32.39 -11.87
CA ILE A 405 3.09 -32.28 -13.24
C ILE A 405 3.12 -30.80 -13.67
N VAL A 406 3.12 -30.55 -14.98
CA VAL A 406 3.30 -29.21 -15.61
C VAL A 406 2.38 -28.11 -15.06
N SER A 407 1.23 -28.45 -14.48
CA SER A 407 0.29 -27.49 -13.88
C SER A 407 0.70 -27.04 -12.47
N GLY A 408 1.55 -27.79 -11.76
CA GLY A 408 2.06 -27.48 -10.44
C GLY A 408 3.25 -26.52 -10.49
N MET A 409 3.44 -25.74 -9.43
CA MET A 409 4.64 -24.91 -9.23
C MET A 409 5.53 -25.62 -8.20
N GLU A 410 6.75 -25.96 -8.62
CA GLU A 410 7.78 -26.62 -7.81
C GLU A 410 9.10 -25.87 -7.93
N PHE A 411 10.03 -26.14 -7.04
CA PHE A 411 11.43 -25.78 -7.21
C PHE A 411 12.06 -26.71 -8.26
N VAL A 412 12.84 -26.14 -9.16
CA VAL A 412 13.61 -26.90 -10.13
C VAL A 412 15.09 -26.74 -9.79
N ASP A 413 15.68 -27.76 -9.18
CA ASP A 413 17.11 -27.81 -8.92
C ASP A 413 17.87 -28.06 -10.23
N GLY A 414 18.33 -26.97 -10.83
CA GLY A 414 18.99 -26.99 -12.13
C GLY A 414 20.52 -27.05 -12.04
N ILE A 415 21.07 -26.70 -10.88
CA ILE A 415 22.52 -26.52 -10.66
C ILE A 415 22.87 -26.80 -9.20
N ASP A 416 23.85 -27.65 -8.97
CA ASP A 416 24.42 -27.94 -7.65
C ASP A 416 25.78 -27.20 -7.49
N LEU A 417 25.73 -25.94 -7.04
CA LEU A 417 26.87 -25.09 -6.79
C LEU A 417 26.82 -24.50 -5.36
N PRO A 418 27.99 -24.24 -4.74
CA PRO A 418 28.02 -23.57 -3.43
C PRO A 418 27.41 -22.15 -3.43
N ILE A 419 27.38 -21.48 -4.59
CA ILE A 419 26.80 -20.15 -4.81
C ILE A 419 25.99 -20.21 -6.09
N GLU A 420 24.67 -20.19 -5.94
CA GLU A 420 23.69 -20.18 -7.02
C GLU A 420 22.99 -18.82 -7.16
N TYR A 421 22.98 -18.07 -6.05
CA TYR A 421 22.37 -16.76 -5.94
C TYR A 421 23.43 -15.71 -5.64
N THR A 422 23.40 -14.59 -6.36
CA THR A 422 24.30 -13.44 -6.10
C THR A 422 23.51 -12.16 -5.93
N TYR A 423 24.11 -11.20 -5.22
CA TYR A 423 23.43 -9.95 -4.87
C TYR A 423 24.30 -8.74 -5.20
N ASP A 424 23.66 -7.60 -5.48
CA ASP A 424 24.31 -6.33 -5.66
C ASP A 424 24.67 -5.63 -4.33
N ALA A 425 25.21 -4.42 -4.41
CA ALA A 425 25.61 -3.66 -3.24
C ALA A 425 24.44 -3.19 -2.33
N ASN A 426 23.20 -3.21 -2.84
CA ASN A 426 21.99 -2.89 -2.08
C ASN A 426 21.26 -4.14 -1.57
N GLY A 427 21.79 -5.35 -1.87
CA GLY A 427 21.19 -6.62 -1.50
C GLY A 427 20.06 -7.06 -2.43
N ASN A 428 19.99 -6.55 -3.65
CA ASN A 428 19.08 -7.03 -4.67
C ASN A 428 19.66 -8.27 -5.35
N LEU A 429 18.85 -9.27 -5.61
CA LEU A 429 19.27 -10.50 -6.28
C LEU A 429 19.69 -10.21 -7.72
N THR A 430 20.90 -10.60 -8.11
CA THR A 430 21.45 -10.38 -9.46
C THR A 430 21.52 -11.66 -10.29
N LYS A 431 21.56 -12.82 -9.66
CA LYS A 431 21.51 -14.13 -10.34
C LYS A 431 20.66 -15.11 -9.57
N ASP A 432 19.96 -15.97 -10.32
CA ASP A 432 19.28 -17.17 -9.86
C ASP A 432 19.54 -18.27 -10.89
N LEU A 433 20.55 -19.08 -10.61
CA LEU A 433 21.00 -20.09 -11.58
C LEU A 433 20.01 -21.24 -11.73
N ASN A 434 19.18 -21.51 -10.71
CA ASN A 434 18.13 -22.52 -10.78
C ASN A 434 17.02 -22.12 -11.77
N LYS A 435 16.65 -20.83 -11.81
CA LYS A 435 15.76 -20.28 -12.83
C LYS A 435 16.49 -19.97 -14.15
N LYS A 436 17.78 -20.33 -14.26
CA LYS A 436 18.65 -20.00 -15.41
C LYS A 436 18.78 -18.49 -15.65
N ILE A 437 18.63 -17.68 -14.62
CA ILE A 437 18.80 -16.22 -14.66
C ILE A 437 20.29 -15.91 -14.44
N VAL A 438 20.93 -15.33 -15.44
CA VAL A 438 22.37 -15.01 -15.42
C VAL A 438 22.65 -13.57 -15.03
N ASP A 439 21.67 -12.67 -15.18
CA ASP A 439 21.78 -11.26 -14.77
C ASP A 439 20.40 -10.66 -14.48
N ILE A 440 20.31 -9.87 -13.39
CA ILE A 440 19.17 -9.00 -13.10
C ILE A 440 19.71 -7.61 -12.84
N GLN A 441 19.28 -6.64 -13.63
CA GLN A 441 19.65 -5.25 -13.53
C GLN A 441 18.57 -4.46 -12.78
N TYR A 442 18.99 -3.46 -11.99
CA TYR A 442 18.12 -2.65 -11.17
C TYR A 442 18.29 -1.16 -11.42
N ASN A 443 17.18 -0.41 -11.33
CA ASN A 443 17.20 1.05 -11.35
C ASN A 443 17.56 1.63 -9.95
N CYS A 444 17.54 2.97 -9.85
CA CYS A 444 17.84 3.68 -8.61
C CYS A 444 16.80 3.48 -7.48
N LEU A 445 15.62 2.92 -7.78
CA LEU A 445 14.58 2.56 -6.81
C LEU A 445 14.67 1.09 -6.37
N ASN A 446 15.73 0.36 -6.77
CA ASN A 446 15.90 -1.07 -6.54
C ASN A 446 14.80 -1.94 -7.17
N LEU A 447 14.19 -1.46 -8.26
CA LEU A 447 13.24 -2.21 -9.07
C LEU A 447 13.98 -2.86 -10.25
N PRO A 448 13.71 -4.14 -10.59
CA PRO A 448 14.37 -4.82 -11.69
C PRO A 448 14.02 -4.17 -13.04
N THR A 449 15.01 -3.83 -13.84
CA THR A 449 14.82 -3.25 -15.17
C THR A 449 14.96 -4.28 -16.28
N CYS A 450 15.79 -5.30 -16.07
CA CYS A 450 16.00 -6.36 -17.04
C CYS A 450 16.37 -7.66 -16.33
N VAL A 451 15.75 -8.75 -16.73
CA VAL A 451 16.09 -10.13 -16.35
C VAL A 451 16.61 -10.83 -17.60
N ILE A 452 17.83 -11.39 -17.55
CA ILE A 452 18.48 -12.07 -18.67
C ILE A 452 18.66 -13.55 -18.32
N PHE A 453 18.15 -14.43 -19.19
CA PHE A 453 18.26 -15.87 -19.04
C PHE A 453 19.45 -16.42 -19.83
N ALA A 454 19.99 -17.55 -19.41
CA ALA A 454 21.15 -18.22 -20.04
C ALA A 454 20.93 -18.61 -21.50
N ASN A 455 19.68 -18.79 -21.92
CA ASN A 455 19.31 -19.10 -23.30
C ASN A 455 19.14 -17.87 -24.22
N GLY A 456 19.44 -16.65 -23.70
CA GLY A 456 19.29 -15.40 -24.43
C GLY A 456 17.90 -14.77 -24.36
N ASN A 457 16.92 -15.42 -23.72
CA ASN A 457 15.64 -14.79 -23.44
C ASN A 457 15.81 -13.62 -22.46
N SER A 458 14.93 -12.63 -22.53
CA SER A 458 14.96 -11.52 -21.58
C SER A 458 13.56 -10.97 -21.28
N ILE A 459 13.43 -10.39 -20.09
CA ILE A 459 12.25 -9.66 -19.68
C ILE A 459 12.70 -8.29 -19.21
N SER A 460 12.19 -7.23 -19.82
CA SER A 460 12.54 -5.86 -19.47
C SER A 460 11.32 -5.15 -18.90
N TYR A 461 11.54 -4.35 -17.86
CA TYR A 461 10.51 -3.56 -17.20
C TYR A 461 10.85 -2.07 -17.31
N LEU A 462 9.85 -1.25 -17.60
CA LEU A 462 9.93 0.20 -17.56
C LEU A 462 9.08 0.73 -16.43
N TYR A 463 9.68 1.58 -15.60
CA TYR A 463 9.03 2.22 -14.48
C TYR A 463 9.06 3.74 -14.62
N ASP A 464 8.03 4.40 -14.10
CA ASP A 464 8.04 5.85 -13.90
C ASP A 464 8.91 6.24 -12.69
N ALA A 465 9.04 7.55 -12.42
CA ALA A 465 9.82 8.06 -11.30
C ALA A 465 9.28 7.66 -9.92
N ASN A 466 8.01 7.27 -9.82
CA ASN A 466 7.36 6.82 -8.58
C ASN A 466 7.50 5.31 -8.35
N GLY A 467 8.08 4.59 -9.32
CA GLY A 467 8.23 3.14 -9.30
C GLY A 467 7.00 2.39 -9.81
N THR A 468 6.07 3.07 -10.49
CA THR A 468 4.94 2.41 -11.16
C THR A 468 5.43 1.73 -12.43
N LYS A 469 5.14 0.44 -12.59
CA LYS A 469 5.43 -0.31 -13.81
C LYS A 469 4.50 0.16 -14.93
N ILE A 470 5.09 0.69 -16.01
CA ILE A 470 4.34 1.24 -17.15
C ILE A 470 4.50 0.41 -18.42
N ARG A 471 5.52 -0.47 -18.52
CA ARG A 471 5.70 -1.43 -19.62
C ARG A 471 6.45 -2.67 -19.16
N THR A 472 6.07 -3.82 -19.72
CA THR A 472 6.87 -5.05 -19.68
C THR A 472 7.11 -5.51 -21.10
N THR A 473 8.35 -5.87 -21.44
CA THR A 473 8.72 -6.44 -22.73
C THR A 473 9.33 -7.82 -22.51
N HIS A 474 8.70 -8.85 -23.06
CA HIS A 474 9.20 -10.22 -23.04
C HIS A 474 9.79 -10.54 -24.40
N VAL A 475 11.04 -10.99 -24.42
CA VAL A 475 11.73 -11.53 -25.62
C VAL A 475 12.00 -13.01 -25.32
N ILE A 476 11.18 -13.89 -25.86
CA ILE A 476 11.25 -15.34 -25.62
C ILE A 476 11.44 -16.06 -26.96
N GLY A 477 12.65 -16.59 -27.19
CA GLY A 477 13.04 -17.08 -28.49
C GLY A 477 13.03 -15.96 -29.53
N ASN A 478 12.22 -16.11 -30.57
CA ASN A 478 12.04 -15.11 -31.64
C ASN A 478 10.81 -14.20 -31.41
N ASP A 479 10.02 -14.47 -30.37
CA ASP A 479 8.79 -13.75 -30.11
C ASP A 479 9.01 -12.60 -29.14
N THR A 480 8.51 -11.42 -29.52
CA THR A 480 8.48 -10.25 -28.63
C THR A 480 7.04 -9.92 -28.28
N THR A 481 6.76 -9.85 -26.99
CA THR A 481 5.46 -9.39 -26.46
C THR A 481 5.67 -8.14 -25.65
N ILE A 482 4.99 -7.06 -25.99
CA ILE A 482 5.02 -5.79 -25.25
C ILE A 482 3.67 -5.65 -24.52
N THR A 483 3.72 -5.44 -23.21
CA THR A 483 2.55 -5.13 -22.40
C THR A 483 2.69 -3.73 -21.84
N ASP A 484 1.78 -2.81 -22.20
CA ASP A 484 1.72 -1.45 -21.70
C ASP A 484 0.58 -1.31 -20.67
N TYR A 485 0.89 -0.67 -19.54
CA TYR A 485 -0.05 -0.39 -18.47
C TYR A 485 -0.40 1.10 -18.51
N CYS A 486 -1.57 1.43 -19.07
CA CYS A 486 -2.05 2.79 -19.20
C CYS A 486 -3.27 2.96 -18.28
N GLY A 487 -3.05 3.48 -17.05
CA GLY A 487 -4.10 3.51 -16.03
C GLY A 487 -4.59 2.10 -15.69
N ASN A 488 -5.89 1.87 -15.86
CA ASN A 488 -6.53 0.57 -15.69
C ASN A 488 -6.66 -0.24 -16.99
N VAL A 489 -6.21 0.29 -18.12
CA VAL A 489 -6.23 -0.43 -19.41
C VAL A 489 -4.86 -1.04 -19.70
N VAL A 490 -4.86 -2.34 -19.95
CA VAL A 490 -3.68 -3.12 -20.33
C VAL A 490 -3.71 -3.35 -21.84
N TYR A 491 -2.64 -2.90 -22.50
CA TYR A 491 -2.42 -3.09 -23.94
C TYR A 491 -1.44 -4.24 -24.16
N GLU A 492 -1.66 -5.02 -25.20
CA GLU A 492 -0.69 -6.02 -25.65
C GLU A 492 -0.34 -5.73 -27.13
N ASN A 493 0.95 -5.53 -27.37
CA ASN A 493 1.48 -5.14 -28.68
C ASN A 493 0.76 -3.93 -29.31
N GLY A 494 0.44 -2.92 -28.47
CA GLY A 494 -0.22 -1.69 -28.88
C GLY A 494 -1.74 -1.80 -29.05
N ALA A 495 -2.34 -2.98 -28.88
CA ALA A 495 -3.79 -3.16 -28.91
C ALA A 495 -4.40 -3.23 -27.50
N PRO A 496 -5.51 -2.55 -27.20
CA PRO A 496 -6.16 -2.64 -25.91
C PRO A 496 -6.74 -4.04 -25.72
N LYS A 497 -6.35 -4.71 -24.63
CA LYS A 497 -6.71 -6.11 -24.37
C LYS A 497 -7.66 -6.25 -23.18
N THR A 498 -7.31 -5.63 -22.07
CA THR A 498 -8.00 -5.83 -20.79
C THR A 498 -8.20 -4.49 -20.09
N LEU A 499 -9.40 -4.26 -19.58
CA LEU A 499 -9.73 -3.15 -18.72
C LEU A 499 -9.95 -3.69 -17.31
N LEU A 500 -9.09 -3.29 -16.38
CA LEU A 500 -9.16 -3.72 -14.98
C LEU A 500 -10.24 -2.93 -14.24
N THR A 501 -11.04 -3.64 -13.43
CA THR A 501 -12.07 -3.06 -12.57
C THR A 501 -11.85 -3.49 -11.12
N GLU A 502 -12.53 -2.88 -10.16
CA GLU A 502 -12.47 -3.27 -8.75
C GLU A 502 -12.99 -4.70 -8.50
N ALA A 503 -13.92 -5.17 -9.34
CA ALA A 503 -14.55 -6.48 -9.20
C ALA A 503 -13.92 -7.58 -10.04
N GLY A 504 -13.03 -7.22 -10.97
CA GLY A 504 -12.41 -8.17 -11.91
C GLY A 504 -11.84 -7.43 -13.13
N PHE A 505 -12.24 -7.82 -14.33
CA PHE A 505 -11.78 -7.17 -15.57
C PHE A 505 -12.85 -7.27 -16.68
N ILE A 506 -12.68 -6.44 -17.70
CA ILE A 506 -13.44 -6.49 -18.95
C ILE A 506 -12.46 -6.89 -20.06
N SER A 507 -12.79 -7.92 -20.81
CA SER A 507 -12.11 -8.25 -22.06
C SER A 507 -12.55 -7.24 -23.13
N LEU A 508 -11.62 -6.43 -23.65
CA LEU A 508 -11.95 -5.39 -24.62
C LEU A 508 -12.23 -5.93 -26.03
N ASN A 509 -11.85 -7.19 -26.31
CA ASN A 509 -12.11 -7.83 -27.59
C ASN A 509 -13.60 -8.14 -27.82
N ASP A 510 -14.28 -8.61 -26.77
CA ASP A 510 -15.70 -9.01 -26.82
C ASP A 510 -16.59 -8.25 -25.82
N ARG A 511 -16.01 -7.31 -25.05
CA ARG A 511 -16.67 -6.47 -24.04
C ARG A 511 -17.39 -7.25 -22.94
N LYS A 512 -16.89 -8.45 -22.61
CA LYS A 512 -17.43 -9.27 -21.53
C LYS A 512 -16.80 -8.91 -20.19
N TYR A 513 -17.64 -8.92 -19.14
CA TYR A 513 -17.23 -8.74 -17.76
C TYR A 513 -16.83 -10.07 -17.16
N HIS A 514 -15.68 -10.10 -16.49
CA HIS A 514 -15.13 -11.22 -15.76
C HIS A 514 -14.93 -10.82 -14.31
N TYR A 515 -15.37 -11.65 -13.39
CA TYR A 515 -15.39 -11.36 -11.96
C TYR A 515 -14.47 -12.28 -11.18
N TYR A 516 -13.79 -11.71 -10.18
CA TYR A 516 -12.95 -12.46 -9.25
C TYR A 516 -13.74 -12.83 -8.00
N LEU A 517 -13.84 -14.13 -7.69
CA LEU A 517 -14.27 -14.61 -6.40
C LEU A 517 -13.02 -14.93 -5.58
N LYS A 518 -12.88 -14.21 -4.49
CA LYS A 518 -11.64 -14.16 -3.71
C LYS A 518 -11.81 -14.86 -2.37
N ASP A 519 -10.73 -15.47 -1.90
CA ASP A 519 -10.65 -15.96 -0.53
C ASP A 519 -10.37 -14.81 0.48
N HIS A 520 -10.17 -15.18 1.74
CA HIS A 520 -9.91 -14.24 2.84
C HIS A 520 -8.62 -13.42 2.68
N GLN A 521 -7.66 -13.86 1.87
CA GLN A 521 -6.40 -13.18 1.58
C GLN A 521 -6.46 -12.31 0.31
N GLY A 522 -7.58 -12.34 -0.41
CA GLY A 522 -7.72 -11.69 -1.71
C GLY A 522 -7.12 -12.48 -2.87
N ASN A 523 -6.85 -13.77 -2.69
CA ASN A 523 -6.43 -14.66 -3.77
C ASN A 523 -7.56 -14.85 -4.76
N ASN A 524 -7.29 -14.77 -6.06
CA ASN A 524 -8.26 -15.03 -7.10
C ASN A 524 -8.46 -16.55 -7.23
N CYS A 525 -9.43 -17.08 -6.48
CA CYS A 525 -9.72 -18.51 -6.45
C CYS A 525 -10.58 -18.97 -7.63
N VAL A 526 -11.58 -18.14 -8.01
CA VAL A 526 -12.44 -18.40 -9.16
C VAL A 526 -12.52 -17.13 -10.02
N VAL A 527 -12.39 -17.30 -11.32
CA VAL A 527 -12.75 -16.29 -12.32
C VAL A 527 -13.99 -16.79 -13.05
N ALA A 528 -15.04 -15.97 -13.02
CA ALA A 528 -16.30 -16.30 -13.69
C ALA A 528 -16.74 -15.16 -14.61
N ASP A 529 -17.41 -15.50 -15.71
CA ASP A 529 -18.00 -14.52 -16.60
C ASP A 529 -19.24 -13.84 -15.96
N GLN A 530 -19.80 -12.85 -16.61
CA GLN A 530 -20.99 -12.14 -16.18
C GLN A 530 -22.25 -13.01 -15.99
N ASN A 531 -22.29 -14.20 -16.59
CA ASN A 531 -23.37 -15.17 -16.46
C ASN A 531 -23.17 -16.16 -15.29
N GLY A 532 -22.00 -16.10 -14.61
CA GLY A 532 -21.63 -17.04 -13.57
C GLY A 532 -20.97 -18.32 -14.09
N THR A 533 -20.53 -18.37 -15.35
CA THR A 533 -19.75 -19.50 -15.88
C THR A 533 -18.32 -19.42 -15.37
N ILE A 534 -17.86 -20.48 -14.73
CA ILE A 534 -16.47 -20.56 -14.24
C ILE A 534 -15.52 -20.74 -15.44
N GLU A 535 -14.59 -19.81 -15.60
CA GLU A 535 -13.58 -19.82 -16.67
C GLU A 535 -12.20 -20.25 -16.16
N GLU A 536 -11.92 -19.93 -14.89
CA GLU A 536 -10.66 -20.29 -14.26
C GLU A 536 -10.88 -20.61 -12.78
N MET A 537 -10.16 -21.61 -12.28
CA MET A 537 -10.13 -21.96 -10.87
C MET A 537 -8.70 -22.22 -10.44
N ASN A 538 -8.29 -21.60 -9.32
CA ASN A 538 -6.94 -21.69 -8.77
C ASN A 538 -6.95 -22.19 -7.34
N HIS A 539 -5.98 -23.00 -7.00
CA HIS A 539 -5.69 -23.46 -5.65
C HIS A 539 -4.22 -23.17 -5.32
N TYR A 540 -3.97 -22.68 -4.11
CA TYR A 540 -2.65 -22.19 -3.73
C TYR A 540 -2.10 -22.92 -2.51
N TYR A 541 -0.80 -23.18 -2.52
CA TYR A 541 -0.06 -23.43 -1.28
C TYR A 541 -0.11 -22.18 -0.39
N PRO A 542 0.08 -22.33 0.93
CA PRO A 542 0.10 -21.20 1.86
C PRO A 542 1.02 -20.02 1.46
N PHE A 543 2.22 -20.30 0.95
CA PHE A 543 3.13 -19.28 0.43
C PHE A 543 2.80 -18.80 -1.00
N GLY A 544 1.68 -19.22 -1.58
CA GLY A 544 1.13 -18.64 -2.79
C GLY A 544 1.49 -19.33 -4.10
N GLY A 545 2.27 -20.40 -4.08
CA GLY A 545 2.50 -21.23 -5.26
C GLY A 545 1.19 -21.88 -5.72
N PRO A 546 0.72 -21.73 -6.97
CA PRO A 546 -0.44 -22.46 -7.47
C PRO A 546 -0.10 -23.95 -7.64
N PHE A 547 -0.90 -24.84 -7.03
CA PHE A 547 -0.71 -26.29 -7.18
C PHE A 547 -1.73 -26.94 -8.10
N ALA A 548 -2.83 -26.28 -8.41
CA ALA A 548 -3.79 -26.72 -9.41
C ALA A 548 -4.52 -25.52 -10.00
N SER A 549 -4.61 -25.48 -11.32
CA SER A 549 -5.36 -24.48 -12.09
C SER A 549 -6.03 -25.18 -13.25
N THR A 550 -7.28 -24.80 -13.56
CA THR A 550 -8.03 -25.39 -14.69
C THR A 550 -7.64 -24.74 -16.02
N SER A 551 -7.34 -23.45 -16.00
CA SER A 551 -6.97 -22.63 -17.15
C SER A 551 -6.23 -21.38 -16.64
N SER A 552 -5.75 -20.53 -17.55
CA SER A 552 -5.13 -19.26 -17.17
C SER A 552 -5.61 -18.17 -18.13
N VAL A 553 -6.75 -17.56 -17.81
CA VAL A 553 -7.36 -16.50 -18.63
C VAL A 553 -6.83 -15.11 -18.31
N GLN A 554 -6.13 -14.97 -17.18
CA GLN A 554 -5.57 -13.71 -16.72
C GLN A 554 -4.36 -13.93 -15.78
N PRO A 555 -3.42 -12.97 -15.62
CA PRO A 555 -2.19 -13.16 -14.85
C PRO A 555 -2.34 -12.93 -13.33
N TYR A 556 -3.40 -12.28 -12.86
CA TYR A 556 -3.55 -11.88 -11.45
C TYR A 556 -4.02 -13.07 -10.61
N LYS A 557 -3.20 -13.57 -9.68
CA LYS A 557 -3.42 -14.81 -8.93
C LYS A 557 -3.44 -14.58 -7.41
N TYR A 558 -2.39 -14.99 -6.71
CA TYR A 558 -2.25 -14.89 -5.25
C TYR A 558 -2.22 -13.42 -4.79
N ASN A 559 -3.00 -13.08 -3.78
CA ASN A 559 -3.27 -11.70 -3.29
C ASN A 559 -3.71 -10.71 -4.39
N GLY A 560 -4.23 -11.23 -5.54
CA GLY A 560 -4.55 -10.41 -6.70
C GLY A 560 -3.33 -9.85 -7.42
N LYS A 561 -2.13 -10.36 -7.17
CA LYS A 561 -0.88 -9.91 -7.80
C LYS A 561 -0.64 -10.58 -9.14
N GLU A 562 0.03 -9.86 -10.03
CA GLU A 562 0.42 -10.35 -11.35
C GLU A 562 1.51 -11.42 -11.21
N LEU A 563 1.24 -12.62 -11.71
CA LEU A 563 2.20 -13.72 -11.79
C LEU A 563 2.81 -13.75 -13.19
N ASP A 564 4.10 -13.45 -13.30
CA ASP A 564 4.83 -13.59 -14.54
C ASP A 564 5.45 -14.99 -14.63
N ARG A 565 4.94 -15.80 -15.58
CA ARG A 565 5.42 -17.16 -15.84
C ARG A 565 6.30 -17.27 -17.09
N LYS A 566 6.41 -16.17 -17.85
CA LYS A 566 7.14 -16.20 -19.12
C LYS A 566 8.64 -16.47 -18.89
N GLY A 567 9.23 -17.24 -19.78
CA GLY A 567 10.63 -17.65 -19.67
C GLY A 567 10.97 -18.53 -18.45
N GLY A 568 9.98 -18.96 -17.66
CA GLY A 568 10.19 -19.70 -16.41
C GLY A 568 10.45 -18.81 -15.19
N LEU A 569 10.18 -17.51 -15.27
CA LEU A 569 10.43 -16.55 -14.18
C LEU A 569 9.65 -16.90 -12.91
N ASN A 570 8.35 -17.19 -13.01
CA ASN A 570 7.48 -17.63 -11.92
C ASN A 570 7.52 -16.74 -10.66
N LEU A 571 7.46 -15.41 -10.84
CA LEU A 571 7.48 -14.42 -9.76
C LEU A 571 6.19 -13.61 -9.74
N TYR A 572 5.78 -13.21 -8.54
CA TYR A 572 4.70 -12.23 -8.34
C TYR A 572 5.26 -10.82 -8.25
N ASP A 573 4.64 -9.87 -8.94
CA ASP A 573 4.92 -8.45 -8.82
C ASP A 573 4.08 -7.83 -7.69
N TYR A 574 4.73 -7.45 -6.58
CA TYR A 574 4.10 -6.76 -5.45
C TYR A 574 4.25 -5.23 -5.53
N GLY A 575 4.78 -4.69 -6.64
CA GLY A 575 5.07 -3.28 -6.83
C GLY A 575 6.48 -2.92 -6.36
N ALA A 576 6.70 -2.77 -5.06
CA ALA A 576 8.03 -2.44 -4.54
C ALA A 576 9.04 -3.60 -4.62
N ARG A 577 8.58 -4.85 -4.67
CA ARG A 577 9.43 -6.06 -4.71
C ARG A 577 8.81 -7.15 -5.56
N HIS A 578 9.66 -8.00 -6.14
CA HIS A 578 9.22 -9.27 -6.73
C HIS A 578 9.31 -10.39 -5.67
N TYR A 579 8.28 -11.22 -5.63
CA TYR A 579 8.10 -12.30 -4.66
C TYR A 579 8.21 -13.67 -5.33
N ASP A 580 9.03 -14.53 -4.75
CA ASP A 580 9.13 -15.94 -5.16
C ASP A 580 8.27 -16.82 -4.24
N PRO A 581 7.14 -17.35 -4.73
CA PRO A 581 6.26 -18.20 -3.92
C PRO A 581 6.84 -19.61 -3.69
N VAL A 582 7.81 -20.03 -4.49
CA VAL A 582 8.45 -21.34 -4.37
C VAL A 582 9.43 -21.33 -3.19
N LEU A 583 10.15 -20.24 -3.01
CA LEU A 583 11.08 -20.04 -1.89
C LEU A 583 10.45 -19.33 -0.68
N GLY A 584 9.22 -18.79 -0.83
CA GLY A 584 8.52 -18.09 0.22
C GLY A 584 9.19 -16.77 0.64
N ARG A 585 9.89 -16.08 -0.30
CA ARG A 585 10.69 -14.88 0.00
C ARG A 585 10.69 -13.84 -1.12
N PHE A 586 11.00 -12.59 -0.74
CA PHE A 586 11.27 -11.52 -1.71
C PHE A 586 12.70 -11.61 -2.26
N MET A 587 12.91 -11.04 -3.46
CA MET A 587 14.20 -11.02 -4.15
C MET A 587 15.08 -9.82 -3.75
N THR A 588 14.51 -8.78 -3.15
CA THR A 588 15.19 -7.54 -2.77
C THR A 588 14.96 -7.22 -1.31
N VAL A 589 15.83 -6.38 -0.72
CA VAL A 589 15.72 -5.88 0.65
C VAL A 589 14.43 -5.06 0.79
N ASP A 590 13.73 -5.23 1.91
CA ASP A 590 12.52 -4.49 2.23
C ASP A 590 12.83 -2.99 2.36
N PRO A 591 12.16 -2.11 1.61
CA PRO A 591 12.29 -0.66 1.81
C PRO A 591 11.94 -0.21 3.25
N MET A 592 11.11 -1.00 3.97
CA MET A 592 10.73 -0.76 5.36
C MET A 592 11.49 -1.66 6.37
N ALA A 593 12.66 -2.20 5.99
CA ALA A 593 13.44 -3.12 6.85
C ALA A 593 13.77 -2.53 8.23
N GLU A 594 13.92 -1.21 8.34
CA GLU A 594 14.15 -0.54 9.63
C GLU A 594 12.98 -0.70 10.62
N LYS A 595 11.76 -0.78 10.11
CA LYS A 595 10.54 -1.02 10.89
C LYS A 595 10.50 -2.46 11.41
N TYR A 596 11.11 -3.40 10.69
CA TYR A 596 11.09 -4.84 10.95
C TYR A 596 12.48 -5.40 11.25
N TYR A 597 13.33 -4.66 11.98
CA TYR A 597 14.74 -4.97 12.25
C TYR A 597 15.00 -6.35 12.87
N SER A 598 13.99 -6.97 13.51
CA SER A 598 14.08 -8.33 14.09
C SER A 598 13.76 -9.44 13.07
N TRP A 599 13.48 -9.09 11.82
CA TRP A 599 13.14 -10.03 10.76
C TRP A 599 14.12 -9.90 9.59
N SER A 600 14.27 -11.01 8.84
CA SER A 600 14.98 -10.97 7.58
C SER A 600 14.35 -9.95 6.65
N PRO A 601 15.14 -9.06 6.01
CA PRO A 601 14.60 -8.09 5.07
C PRO A 601 14.01 -8.71 3.79
N TYR A 602 14.14 -10.02 3.64
CA TYR A 602 13.56 -10.78 2.51
C TYR A 602 12.33 -11.58 2.92
N ALA A 603 11.96 -11.61 4.21
CA ALA A 603 10.86 -12.43 4.69
C ALA A 603 9.50 -11.95 4.16
N TYR A 604 8.63 -12.89 3.78
CA TYR A 604 7.27 -12.61 3.36
C TYR A 604 6.30 -12.74 4.54
N CYS A 605 5.46 -11.72 4.75
CA CYS A 605 4.37 -11.72 5.71
C CYS A 605 4.73 -12.24 7.11
N LEU A 606 5.96 -11.93 7.61
CA LEU A 606 6.47 -12.41 8.89
C LEU A 606 6.37 -13.94 9.03
N ASN A 607 6.53 -14.67 7.94
CA ASN A 607 6.39 -16.14 7.84
C ASN A 607 5.02 -16.69 8.31
N ASN A 608 3.99 -15.87 8.28
CA ASN A 608 2.61 -16.27 8.54
C ASN A 608 1.67 -15.73 7.44
N PRO A 609 1.77 -16.28 6.23
CA PRO A 609 1.03 -15.80 5.08
C PRO A 609 -0.48 -16.01 5.21
N ILE A 610 -0.95 -16.85 6.12
CA ILE A 610 -2.39 -17.10 6.36
C ILE A 610 -3.04 -15.96 7.16
N LYS A 611 -2.24 -15.24 7.97
CA LYS A 611 -2.73 -14.17 8.85
C LYS A 611 -2.41 -12.77 8.33
N TYR A 612 -1.33 -12.65 7.56
CA TYR A 612 -0.84 -11.39 7.04
C TYR A 612 -0.84 -11.41 5.51
N ILE A 613 -0.98 -10.24 4.92
CA ILE A 613 -0.75 -9.99 3.51
C ILE A 613 0.17 -8.79 3.37
N ASP A 614 0.95 -8.74 2.31
CA ASP A 614 1.74 -7.57 1.93
C ASP A 614 1.07 -6.90 0.71
N PRO A 615 0.45 -5.72 0.84
CA PRO A 615 -0.31 -5.13 -0.25
C PRO A 615 0.54 -4.60 -1.40
N ASP A 616 1.74 -4.13 -1.10
CA ASP A 616 2.58 -3.36 -2.02
C ASP A 616 4.06 -3.76 -1.99
N GLY A 617 4.41 -4.83 -1.30
CA GLY A 617 5.78 -5.30 -1.16
C GLY A 617 6.60 -4.51 -0.13
N ARG A 618 5.96 -3.89 0.88
CA ARG A 618 6.62 -3.04 1.90
C ARG A 618 6.20 -3.35 3.34
N ASP A 619 4.90 -3.47 3.60
CA ASP A 619 4.37 -3.49 4.96
C ASP A 619 3.34 -4.61 5.16
N PRO A 620 3.71 -5.72 5.83
CA PRO A 620 2.77 -6.79 6.14
C PRO A 620 1.62 -6.29 7.03
N LYS A 621 0.37 -6.40 6.57
CA LYS A 621 -0.83 -5.97 7.27
C LYS A 621 -1.67 -7.16 7.74
N LYS A 622 -2.24 -7.05 8.94
CA LYS A 622 -3.18 -8.06 9.45
C LYS A 622 -4.47 -8.05 8.61
N LEU A 623 -4.96 -9.23 8.28
CA LEU A 623 -6.20 -9.42 7.52
C LEU A 623 -7.43 -8.74 8.15
N SER A 624 -7.50 -8.62 9.47
CA SER A 624 -8.61 -7.92 10.16
C SER A 624 -8.77 -6.44 9.75
N HIS A 625 -7.74 -5.81 9.18
CA HIS A 625 -7.81 -4.45 8.67
C HIS A 625 -8.36 -4.39 7.23
N TRP A 626 -8.31 -5.50 6.48
CA TRP A 626 -8.67 -5.55 5.07
C TRP A 626 -10.17 -5.73 4.82
N ILE A 627 -10.90 -6.33 5.74
CA ILE A 627 -12.36 -6.50 5.63
C ILE A 627 -13.13 -5.18 5.90
N ARG A 628 -12.43 -4.11 6.24
CA ARG A 628 -12.93 -2.72 6.17
C ARG A 628 -12.99 -2.16 4.73
N PHE A 629 -12.81 -2.98 3.72
CA PHE A 629 -12.70 -2.61 2.30
C PHE A 629 -13.87 -1.87 1.68
N GLY A 630 -15.04 -1.83 2.26
CA GLY A 630 -16.07 -0.89 1.83
C GLY A 630 -15.68 0.60 2.00
N LYS A 631 -14.60 0.90 2.75
CA LYS A 631 -14.05 2.26 2.87
C LYS A 631 -12.82 2.50 1.98
N GLU A 632 -12.10 1.46 1.57
CA GLU A 632 -10.86 1.61 0.79
C GLU A 632 -11.04 1.41 -0.71
N ALA A 633 -12.13 0.80 -1.18
CA ALA A 633 -12.51 0.84 -2.59
C ALA A 633 -12.68 2.30 -3.08
N ALA A 634 -13.30 3.16 -2.25
CA ALA A 634 -13.34 4.59 -2.54
C ALA A 634 -11.96 5.29 -2.46
N LYS A 635 -10.99 4.73 -1.70
CA LYS A 635 -9.60 5.21 -1.66
C LYS A 635 -8.74 4.68 -2.81
N ALA A 636 -8.97 3.44 -3.27
CA ALA A 636 -8.28 2.89 -4.45
C ALA A 636 -8.62 3.67 -5.72
N VAL A 637 -9.87 4.17 -5.82
CA VAL A 637 -10.28 5.11 -6.87
C VAL A 637 -9.52 6.44 -6.76
N SER A 638 -9.20 6.92 -5.56
CA SER A 638 -8.36 8.11 -5.37
C SER A 638 -6.85 7.84 -5.60
N VAL A 639 -6.40 6.59 -5.50
CA VAL A 639 -5.00 6.21 -5.76
C VAL A 639 -4.69 6.17 -7.25
N VAL A 640 -5.65 5.85 -8.11
CA VAL A 640 -5.46 5.98 -9.57
C VAL A 640 -5.45 7.47 -9.98
N ALA A 641 -6.23 8.34 -9.29
CA ALA A 641 -6.17 9.78 -9.46
C ALA A 641 -4.93 10.44 -8.83
N SER A 642 -4.23 9.76 -7.93
CA SER A 642 -2.99 10.22 -7.29
C SER A 642 -1.74 9.51 -7.84
N VAL A 643 -1.68 9.24 -9.14
CA VAL A 643 -0.43 8.88 -9.85
C VAL A 643 0.52 10.09 -9.90
N GLY A 644 0.56 10.86 -8.90
CA GLY A 644 1.45 11.98 -8.74
C GLY A 644 1.60 12.38 -7.31
N LEU A 645 1.88 11.52 -6.35
CA LEU A 645 2.50 11.95 -5.10
C LEU A 645 2.40 10.92 -3.97
N GLN A 646 3.41 10.15 -3.86
CA GLN A 646 3.99 9.84 -2.56
C GLN A 646 5.51 9.77 -2.71
N VAL A 647 6.17 10.92 -2.71
CA VAL A 647 7.52 11.01 -2.17
C VAL A 647 7.34 11.25 -0.66
N ALA A 648 6.88 10.24 0.03
CA ALA A 648 6.95 10.21 1.47
C ALA A 648 8.27 9.54 1.86
N GLY A 649 9.31 10.33 1.95
CA GLY A 649 10.43 10.02 2.81
C GLY A 649 9.97 10.34 4.24
N GLU A 650 9.37 9.40 4.97
CA GLU A 650 9.35 9.47 6.42
C GLU A 650 10.77 9.30 6.93
N VAL A 651 11.42 10.40 7.25
CA VAL A 651 12.61 10.39 8.11
C VAL A 651 12.11 10.44 9.55
N GLU A 652 12.08 9.30 10.21
CA GLU A 652 11.96 9.28 11.67
C GLU A 652 13.23 9.90 12.27
N LEU A 653 13.16 11.18 12.60
CA LEU A 653 14.09 11.83 13.50
C LEU A 653 13.73 11.44 14.93
N GLY A 654 14.70 10.89 15.65
CA GLY A 654 14.56 10.41 17.01
C GLY A 654 13.72 11.30 17.91
N SER A 655 12.76 10.68 18.59
CA SER A 655 11.90 11.16 19.71
C SER A 655 11.13 12.47 19.59
N LYS A 656 10.98 13.07 18.41
CA LYS A 656 9.95 14.07 18.12
C LYS A 656 9.39 13.81 16.73
N LYS A 657 8.13 13.38 16.67
CA LYS A 657 7.37 13.42 15.42
C LYS A 657 7.24 14.88 15.00
N VAL A 658 8.02 15.28 14.01
CA VAL A 658 7.74 16.41 13.15
C VAL A 658 7.48 15.81 11.78
N GLY A 659 6.36 15.13 11.68
CA GLY A 659 5.76 14.70 10.44
C GLY A 659 4.50 15.54 10.27
N GLY A 660 4.52 16.53 9.42
CA GLY A 660 3.30 17.05 8.88
C GLY A 660 2.76 15.98 7.95
N ASP A 661 1.78 15.19 8.41
CA ASP A 661 0.91 14.42 7.53
C ASP A 661 0.17 15.42 6.64
N MET A 662 0.74 15.74 5.47
CA MET A 662 -0.05 16.26 4.39
C MET A 662 -0.78 15.11 3.70
N ASN A 663 -1.73 14.55 4.41
CA ASN A 663 -2.83 13.82 3.81
C ASN A 663 -3.75 14.82 3.12
N LEU A 664 -3.47 15.10 1.86
CA LEU A 664 -4.46 15.69 0.97
C LEU A 664 -5.56 14.66 0.79
N ILE A 665 -6.72 14.97 1.40
CA ILE A 665 -7.98 14.23 1.34
C ILE A 665 -7.96 12.92 2.17
N SER A 666 -8.00 13.06 3.47
CA SER A 666 -8.80 12.18 4.31
C SER A 666 -9.71 13.07 5.18
N GLN A 667 -10.96 13.20 4.81
CA GLN A 667 -11.97 13.53 5.80
C GLN A 667 -12.11 12.28 6.66
N ASP A 668 -11.40 12.27 7.79
CA ASP A 668 -11.64 11.29 8.84
C ASP A 668 -13.04 11.53 9.40
N VAL A 669 -13.97 10.70 8.97
CA VAL A 669 -15.25 10.53 9.65
C VAL A 669 -14.98 9.64 10.84
N ALA A 670 -14.97 10.23 12.04
CA ALA A 670 -14.93 9.59 13.35
C ALA A 670 -13.91 8.44 13.48
N GLY A 671 -12.67 8.76 13.79
CA GLY A 671 -11.66 7.80 14.26
C GLY A 671 -11.46 7.92 15.77
N VAL A 672 -11.65 6.84 16.51
CA VAL A 672 -11.14 6.70 17.87
C VAL A 672 -9.65 6.42 17.75
N LYS A 673 -8.79 7.36 18.15
CA LYS A 673 -7.35 7.09 18.32
C LYS A 673 -7.08 6.74 19.77
N ASP A 674 -6.94 5.45 20.06
CA ASP A 674 -6.35 4.96 21.30
C ASP A 674 -4.82 5.10 21.20
N GLY A 675 -4.26 6.06 21.91
CA GLY A 675 -2.82 6.19 22.08
C GLY A 675 -2.42 5.97 23.53
N VAL A 676 -2.03 4.76 23.91
CA VAL A 676 -1.33 4.50 25.16
C VAL A 676 0.16 4.67 24.90
N PHE A 677 0.75 5.74 25.41
CA PHE A 677 2.19 5.97 25.32
C PHE A 677 2.90 5.52 26.59
N PHE A 678 3.69 4.46 26.48
CA PHE A 678 4.66 4.10 27.51
C PHE A 678 6.04 4.68 27.13
N HIS A 679 6.60 5.50 27.98
CA HIS A 679 8.00 5.90 27.90
C HIS A 679 8.79 5.22 29.01
N PRO A 680 9.70 4.30 28.70
CA PRO A 680 10.75 3.88 29.63
C PRO A 680 12.04 4.65 29.30
N GLY A 681 12.46 5.54 30.17
CA GLY A 681 13.75 6.18 29.98
C GLY A 681 14.02 7.29 30.98
N GLY A 682 14.57 6.93 32.05
CA GLY A 682 14.86 7.46 33.29
C GLY A 682 15.79 8.66 33.45
N ASN A 683 15.46 9.50 34.37
CA ASN A 683 16.36 9.92 35.46
C ASN A 683 15.50 10.05 36.71
N PHE A 684 16.01 9.54 37.79
CA PHE A 684 15.34 9.17 39.02
C PHE A 684 14.90 10.35 39.88
N ASP A 685 14.17 11.35 39.39
CA ASP A 685 13.61 12.40 40.27
C ASP A 685 12.22 12.95 39.87
N LYS A 686 11.64 12.57 38.74
CA LYS A 686 10.27 12.95 38.36
C LYS A 686 9.64 11.88 37.47
N THR A 687 8.62 11.19 37.93
CA THR A 687 7.80 10.27 37.11
C THR A 687 6.55 11.00 36.64
N GLU A 688 6.39 11.12 35.33
CA GLU A 688 5.23 11.72 34.71
C GLU A 688 4.52 10.68 33.86
N THR A 689 3.29 10.33 34.22
CA THR A 689 2.45 9.40 33.45
C THR A 689 1.28 10.16 32.84
N LYS A 690 1.15 10.06 31.50
CA LYS A 690 0.01 10.66 30.79
C LYS A 690 -0.86 9.57 30.21
N GLN A 691 -2.16 9.65 30.48
CA GLN A 691 -3.20 8.87 29.80
C GLN A 691 -4.19 9.85 29.18
N GLY A 692 -4.54 9.68 27.93
CA GLY A 692 -5.48 10.58 27.26
C GLY A 692 -6.35 9.85 26.24
N ILE A 693 -7.57 10.34 26.08
CA ILE A 693 -8.52 9.93 25.04
C ILE A 693 -8.93 11.17 24.28
N GLU A 694 -8.89 11.11 22.98
CA GLU A 694 -9.29 12.18 22.08
C GLU A 694 -10.40 11.67 21.15
N LEU A 695 -11.57 12.31 21.21
CA LEU A 695 -12.72 12.02 20.38
C LEU A 695 -13.06 13.25 19.54
N GLY A 696 -13.06 13.11 18.23
CA GLY A 696 -13.45 14.19 17.33
C GLY A 696 -14.59 13.77 16.39
N VAL A 697 -15.66 14.57 16.34
CA VAL A 697 -16.73 14.43 15.36
C VAL A 697 -16.97 15.78 14.71
N GLY A 698 -16.46 15.95 13.49
CA GLY A 698 -16.61 17.19 12.74
C GLY A 698 -15.91 18.38 13.41
N PHE A 699 -16.67 19.47 13.71
CA PHE A 699 -16.16 20.68 14.37
C PHE A 699 -16.11 20.62 15.90
N ILE A 700 -16.44 19.48 16.50
CA ILE A 700 -16.46 19.30 17.97
C ILE A 700 -15.39 18.29 18.33
N GLY A 701 -14.41 18.73 19.10
CA GLY A 701 -13.39 17.87 19.70
C GLY A 701 -13.58 17.81 21.21
N VAL A 702 -13.54 16.64 21.81
CA VAL A 702 -13.51 16.45 23.25
C VAL A 702 -12.26 15.69 23.60
N SER A 703 -11.40 16.27 24.44
CA SER A 703 -10.22 15.58 24.95
C SER A 703 -10.22 15.55 26.48
N ALA A 704 -9.77 14.43 27.04
CA ALA A 704 -9.55 14.30 28.48
C ALA A 704 -8.14 13.74 28.71
N GLN A 705 -7.36 14.38 29.55
CA GLN A 705 -6.02 13.96 29.92
C GLN A 705 -5.90 13.87 31.43
N LYS A 706 -5.26 12.82 31.90
CA LYS A 706 -4.95 12.61 33.31
C LYS A 706 -3.43 12.51 33.48
N LYS A 707 -2.88 13.33 34.33
CA LYS A 707 -1.45 13.44 34.56
C LYS A 707 -1.16 13.27 36.04
N ILE A 708 -0.29 12.34 36.38
CA ILE A 708 0.16 12.12 37.76
C ILE A 708 1.60 12.59 37.84
N LYS A 709 1.86 13.55 38.73
CA LYS A 709 3.20 14.04 39.07
C LYS A 709 3.53 13.68 40.50
N GLU A 710 4.73 13.22 40.75
CA GLU A 710 5.26 12.99 42.08
C GLU A 710 6.27 14.09 42.41
N GLU A 711 5.96 14.90 43.39
CA GLU A 711 6.82 15.99 43.82
C GLU A 711 6.93 15.98 45.34
N SER A 712 8.17 15.84 45.85
CA SER A 712 8.50 15.84 47.30
C SER A 712 7.72 14.82 48.15
N GLY A 713 7.49 13.60 47.61
CA GLY A 713 6.78 12.54 48.31
C GLY A 713 5.23 12.71 48.40
N LYS A 714 4.69 13.61 47.55
CA LYS A 714 3.24 13.77 47.35
C LYS A 714 2.89 13.50 45.91
N GLN A 715 1.81 12.79 45.69
CA GLN A 715 1.28 12.61 44.33
C GLN A 715 0.30 13.73 43.97
N ILE A 716 0.54 14.36 42.82
CA ILE A 716 -0.32 15.40 42.27
C ILE A 716 -1.06 14.80 41.09
N LEU A 717 -2.35 14.67 41.17
CA LEU A 717 -3.23 14.23 40.11
C LEU A 717 -3.79 15.47 39.43
N GLU A 718 -3.44 15.66 38.16
CA GLU A 718 -3.94 16.74 37.32
C GLU A 718 -4.86 16.14 36.25
N GLU A 719 -6.16 16.44 36.33
CA GLU A 719 -7.14 16.03 35.32
C GLU A 719 -7.46 17.25 34.44
N GLN A 720 -7.22 17.12 33.16
CA GLN A 720 -7.49 18.15 32.18
C GLN A 720 -8.57 17.66 31.23
N GLN A 721 -9.63 18.42 31.08
CA GLN A 721 -10.70 18.19 30.12
C GLN A 721 -10.81 19.38 29.20
N SER A 722 -10.83 19.18 27.90
CA SER A 722 -11.02 20.26 26.93
C SER A 722 -12.14 19.91 25.95
N ILE A 723 -12.94 20.92 25.61
CA ILE A 723 -13.96 20.83 24.59
C ILE A 723 -13.62 21.92 23.56
N SER A 724 -13.38 21.52 22.33
CA SER A 724 -13.17 22.45 21.22
C SER A 724 -14.38 22.46 20.31
N LEU A 725 -14.92 23.66 20.03
CA LEU A 725 -16.02 23.86 19.11
C LEU A 725 -15.56 24.86 18.03
N GLY A 726 -15.07 24.35 16.91
CA GLY A 726 -14.51 25.17 15.85
C GLY A 726 -13.30 25.97 16.34
N LEU A 727 -13.44 27.30 16.52
CA LEU A 727 -12.36 28.19 16.95
C LEU A 727 -12.38 28.51 18.47
N LEU A 728 -13.23 27.86 19.26
CA LEU A 728 -13.34 28.06 20.71
C LEU A 728 -12.90 26.80 21.44
N GLU A 729 -11.91 26.92 22.32
CA GLU A 729 -11.47 25.86 23.20
C GLU A 729 -11.80 26.22 24.66
N HIS A 730 -12.49 25.33 25.37
CA HIS A 730 -12.77 25.46 26.78
C HIS A 730 -12.05 24.34 27.52
N THR A 731 -11.11 24.70 28.38
CA THR A 731 -10.31 23.74 29.15
C THR A 731 -10.63 23.85 30.65
N ASN A 732 -11.02 22.76 31.25
CA ASN A 732 -11.19 22.65 32.69
C ASN A 732 -10.07 21.77 33.26
N THR A 733 -9.27 22.29 34.16
CA THR A 733 -8.17 21.56 34.81
C THR A 733 -8.48 21.42 36.30
N GLU A 734 -8.64 20.21 36.77
CA GLU A 734 -8.82 19.90 38.20
C GLU A 734 -7.52 19.29 38.75
N THR A 735 -6.93 19.92 39.73
CA THR A 735 -5.71 19.44 40.38
C THR A 735 -6.04 18.92 41.77
N THR A 736 -5.83 17.63 42.00
CA THR A 736 -6.06 16.97 43.30
C THR A 736 -4.73 16.59 43.93
N LEU A 737 -4.51 17.02 45.16
CA LEU A 737 -3.35 16.64 45.99
C LEU A 737 -3.71 15.40 46.82
N ILE A 738 -2.92 14.33 46.68
CA ILE A 738 -3.11 13.06 47.35
C ILE A 738 -1.90 12.77 48.27
N ASP A 739 -2.13 12.37 49.52
CA ASP A 739 -1.07 11.97 50.44
C ASP A 739 -0.57 10.54 50.16
N GLN A 740 0.47 10.13 50.88
CA GLN A 740 1.06 8.79 50.73
C GLN A 740 0.09 7.62 51.10
N ASN A 741 -1.06 7.91 51.63
CA ASN A 741 -2.12 6.93 52.00
C ASN A 741 -3.32 7.00 51.06
N TYR A 742 -3.20 7.65 49.91
CA TYR A 742 -4.25 7.86 48.92
C TYR A 742 -5.45 8.72 49.43
N HIS A 743 -5.27 9.56 50.42
CA HIS A 743 -6.28 10.52 50.85
C HIS A 743 -6.11 11.87 50.20
N THR A 744 -7.23 12.46 49.71
CA THR A 744 -7.23 13.79 49.08
C THR A 744 -6.91 14.87 50.13
N VAL A 745 -5.84 15.63 49.91
CA VAL A 745 -5.37 16.69 50.82
C VAL A 745 -5.82 18.07 50.39
N GLY A 746 -6.13 18.25 49.09
CA GLY A 746 -6.63 19.52 48.56
C GLY A 746 -7.09 19.40 47.12
N LYS A 747 -8.04 20.25 46.73
CA LYS A 747 -8.55 20.36 45.36
C LYS A 747 -8.49 21.79 44.89
N THR A 748 -7.94 22.05 43.70
CA THR A 748 -7.99 23.38 43.03
C THR A 748 -8.51 23.17 41.61
N GLN A 749 -9.43 24.03 41.20
CA GLN A 749 -9.98 24.04 39.85
C GLN A 749 -9.58 25.31 39.13
N LYS A 750 -9.04 25.21 37.94
CA LYS A 750 -8.68 26.33 37.08
C LYS A 750 -9.40 26.16 35.74
N ILE A 751 -10.21 27.16 35.42
CA ILE A 751 -10.93 27.24 34.15
C ILE A 751 -10.23 28.31 33.30
N SER A 752 -9.81 27.96 32.10
CA SER A 752 -9.24 28.88 31.13
C SER A 752 -10.02 28.81 29.81
N GLU A 753 -10.44 30.00 29.33
CA GLU A 753 -10.98 30.13 27.99
C GLU A 753 -9.90 30.78 27.10
N THR A 754 -9.51 30.14 26.03
CA THR A 754 -8.62 30.72 25.03
C THR A 754 -9.44 31.15 23.83
N LYS A 755 -9.57 32.44 23.63
CA LYS A 755 -10.14 33.00 22.40
C LYS A 755 -9.03 33.17 21.38
N THR A 756 -9.08 32.44 20.29
CA THR A 756 -8.26 32.76 19.11
C THR A 756 -8.83 33.97 18.40
N ALA A 757 -7.94 34.91 18.05
CA ALA A 757 -8.24 36.26 17.64
C ALA A 757 -9.10 36.39 16.37
N ASP A 758 -10.04 37.32 16.44
CA ASP A 758 -10.65 38.13 15.39
C ASP A 758 -10.97 37.52 14.01
N LEU A 759 -12.16 36.98 13.93
CA LEU A 759 -13.01 37.14 12.75
C LEU A 759 -14.35 37.68 13.25
N GLY A 760 -14.64 38.96 12.99
CA GLY A 760 -15.82 39.70 13.44
C GLY A 760 -17.13 39.19 12.85
N ILE A 761 -17.55 37.96 13.17
CA ILE A 761 -18.86 37.44 12.86
C ILE A 761 -19.56 37.05 14.16
N LYS A 762 -20.73 37.60 14.36
CA LYS A 762 -21.60 37.46 15.52
C LYS A 762 -21.80 35.99 15.97
N ALA A 763 -20.99 35.55 16.91
CA ALA A 763 -21.12 34.28 17.60
C ALA A 763 -22.14 34.30 18.77
N LYS A 764 -23.03 35.28 18.83
CA LYS A 764 -24.02 35.41 19.91
C LYS A 764 -25.28 34.54 19.77
N ALA A 765 -25.41 33.74 18.67
CA ALA A 765 -26.63 33.00 18.42
C ALA A 765 -26.53 31.48 18.73
N ILE A 766 -25.39 30.93 19.18
CA ILE A 766 -25.18 29.51 19.37
C ILE A 766 -24.96 29.09 20.84
N VAL A 767 -24.88 30.03 21.76
CA VAL A 767 -24.64 29.74 23.20
C VAL A 767 -25.91 29.35 23.99
N GLY A 768 -26.99 29.01 23.34
CA GLY A 768 -28.28 28.62 23.97
C GLY A 768 -28.59 27.12 24.05
N LEU A 769 -27.68 26.24 23.69
CA LEU A 769 -27.82 24.79 23.89
C LEU A 769 -26.97 24.37 25.09
N GLU A 770 -27.59 24.29 26.27
CA GLU A 770 -27.08 23.54 27.42
C GLU A 770 -27.06 22.06 27.05
N LEU A 771 -25.95 21.59 26.49
CA LEU A 771 -25.60 20.16 26.46
C LEU A 771 -24.99 19.83 27.81
N SER A 772 -25.85 19.43 28.80
CA SER A 772 -25.39 18.78 30.03
C SER A 772 -24.92 17.36 29.67
N LEU A 773 -23.75 17.22 29.10
CA LEU A 773 -23.06 15.94 29.03
C LEU A 773 -22.48 15.68 30.41
N ASP A 774 -23.05 14.70 31.15
CA ASP A 774 -22.51 14.22 32.40
C ASP A 774 -21.20 13.46 32.09
N LEU A 775 -20.12 14.20 32.09
CA LEU A 775 -18.77 13.71 31.76
C LEU A 775 -18.31 12.60 32.72
N ASN A 776 -18.85 12.54 33.95
CA ASN A 776 -18.56 11.47 34.89
C ASN A 776 -19.20 10.16 34.44
N LYS A 777 -20.41 10.19 33.87
CA LYS A 777 -21.05 8.99 33.29
C LYS A 777 -20.36 8.51 32.01
N LEU A 778 -19.84 9.45 31.19
CA LEU A 778 -19.08 9.11 30.02
C LEU A 778 -17.73 8.47 30.41
N TRP A 779 -17.09 8.98 31.46
CA TRP A 779 -15.84 8.44 32.01
C TRP A 779 -16.02 7.07 32.69
N ASP A 780 -17.10 6.85 33.44
CA ASP A 780 -17.45 5.56 34.00
C ASP A 780 -17.77 4.51 32.91
N ALA A 781 -18.42 4.90 31.84
CA ALA A 781 -18.69 4.04 30.69
C ALA A 781 -17.41 3.67 29.94
N LEU A 782 -16.48 4.63 29.76
CA LEU A 782 -15.18 4.42 29.12
C LEU A 782 -14.23 3.64 30.03
N GLY A 783 -14.25 3.88 31.33
CA GLY A 783 -13.47 3.12 32.31
C GLY A 783 -13.86 1.64 32.38
N LYS A 784 -15.16 1.31 32.26
CA LYS A 784 -15.63 -0.06 32.13
C LYS A 784 -15.21 -0.72 30.81
N LEU A 785 -15.12 0.06 29.72
CA LEU A 785 -14.66 -0.44 28.42
C LEU A 785 -13.16 -0.75 28.39
N LEU A 786 -12.37 -0.11 29.25
CA LEU A 786 -10.90 -0.26 29.34
C LEU A 786 -10.46 -1.33 30.35
N LEU A 787 -11.30 -1.66 31.34
CA LEU A 787 -11.00 -2.68 32.36
C LEU A 787 -11.43 -4.11 31.94
N ASP A 788 -12.24 -4.24 30.88
CA ASP A 788 -12.63 -5.53 30.29
C ASP A 788 -11.72 -5.98 29.11
N LYS A 789 -10.49 -5.45 29.05
CA LYS A 789 -9.46 -5.89 28.08
C LYS A 789 -8.19 -6.36 28.77
#